data_05ccb97892b27d2a1d6aca008d0cdf24
#
_entry.id   05ccb97892b27d2a1d6aca008d0cdf24
#
_cell.length_a   1.000
_cell.length_b   1.000
_cell.length_c   1.000
_cell.angle_alpha   90.00
_cell.angle_beta   90.00
_cell.angle_gamma   90.00
#
_symmetry.space_group_name_H-M   'P 1'
#
loop_
_entity.id
_entity.type
_entity.pdbx_description
1 polymer ?
#
loop_
_entity_poly.entity_id
_entity_poly.type
_entity_poly.pdbx_seq_one_letter_code
_entity_poly.pdbx_strand_id
1 'polypeptide(L)'
;MAPKAPGEDFSDADIEISPPKEFAAGFGGVLHSMEPAIKQMGLGRTARLMLKINHKDGFDCMSCAWPDPDHRKVAEFCENGAKAVTWEATPLKVERSFWEEHSLSSLEDRTEYWLGMQGRIIEPVYKAAGSDHYEPVGWDRAFQIIARHLNALDDPNEAAFYTSGRASNEAAFLYQLFARVLGTNNLPDCSNMCHESTGTAMLQTVGIGKSTVAYDDFAKAELIIIMGQNPGTNHPRMLTALQHAKENGARIVAVNPLPEAGLIGYKDPQSVRGYFGKAIKIADQFLQIRSGGDMALLQALSKRVLDAERRAPGTVLDRDFIERYCDGFEAFEAHMDRLDEREVALATGLAEVEIDELAERYIASDRTIICWAMGITQHRKAVDTIREIINLLLLRGNIGKPGAGASPVRGHSNVQGDRTMGVWEQMPDSFLDALGREFGFEPPRDHGVDAVNGIRALDEGRIKVWVGLGGNLLGAISDTNLAESAMRRTRLSVQLSTKLNRSHVITGEEALILPVLGRTEVDMQASGPQYVTVEDSVCAVHASHGQIKPISSQMRSETAIVAGMAHAVLGDRHGIDWLGMIDDYDVIRDHISRVVPGCAGYNEKTRRRDGFVLPNGPRDARRFDTATGKARITVNELEHVECPPGRLLLQTVRSHDQFNTTIYSLNDRYRGIKKGRSVIFVHPDDLAELGIEDDQTVDIFSEWKDQPDRVLRGFRAVAFPTARGCAAAYFPEANVLVPLDSTALESNTPVSKAVVIRLEPSSTPVGVGRPVVV
;
A
#
# COMPACT_ATOMS: atom_id res chain seq x y z
N MET A 1 -13.84 22.63 23.00
CA MET A 1 -14.43 21.47 23.70
C MET A 1 -13.43 20.33 23.58
N ALA A 2 -13.33 19.44 24.58
CA ALA A 2 -12.56 18.22 24.42
C ALA A 2 -13.21 17.35 23.33
N PRO A 3 -12.43 16.64 22.50
CA PRO A 3 -13.00 15.71 21.53
C PRO A 3 -13.78 14.63 22.24
N LYS A 4 -14.85 14.14 21.61
CA LYS A 4 -15.70 13.07 22.13
C LYS A 4 -15.82 11.98 21.06
N ALA A 5 -15.70 10.72 21.47
CA ALA A 5 -15.95 9.59 20.60
C ALA A 5 -17.45 9.55 20.20
N PRO A 6 -17.77 9.12 18.97
CA PRO A 6 -19.17 8.97 18.55
C PRO A 6 -19.83 7.83 19.33
N GLY A 7 -21.02 8.08 19.89
CA GLY A 7 -21.81 7.04 20.55
C GLY A 7 -22.59 6.18 19.55
N GLU A 8 -23.13 6.84 18.52
CA GLU A 8 -23.88 6.16 17.44
C GLU A 8 -22.98 5.96 16.21
N ASP A 9 -23.23 4.91 15.45
CA ASP A 9 -22.59 4.68 14.18
C ASP A 9 -23.25 5.54 13.09
N PHE A 10 -22.59 5.70 11.94
CA PHE A 10 -23.16 6.44 10.82
C PHE A 10 -23.98 5.51 9.91
N SER A 11 -24.85 6.13 9.11
CA SER A 11 -25.62 5.43 8.08
C SER A 11 -25.33 6.03 6.71
N ASP A 12 -25.14 5.18 5.71
CA ASP A 12 -25.00 5.59 4.32
C ASP A 12 -26.34 6.03 3.68
N ALA A 13 -27.45 6.00 4.44
CA ALA A 13 -28.77 6.45 3.94
C ALA A 13 -28.78 7.93 3.53
N ASP A 14 -27.92 8.74 4.16
CA ASP A 14 -27.83 10.19 3.92
C ASP A 14 -26.71 10.59 2.93
N ILE A 15 -26.22 9.67 2.09
CA ILE A 15 -25.19 9.97 1.10
C ILE A 15 -25.63 11.13 0.21
N GLU A 16 -24.76 12.15 0.11
CA GLU A 16 -24.92 13.27 -0.81
C GLU A 16 -23.96 13.09 -1.98
N ILE A 17 -24.48 13.26 -3.20
CA ILE A 17 -23.71 13.17 -4.45
C ILE A 17 -23.62 14.56 -5.09
N SER A 18 -22.45 14.93 -5.51
CA SER A 18 -22.18 16.20 -6.22
C SER A 18 -21.16 15.97 -7.35
N PRO A 19 -21.06 16.86 -8.35
CA PRO A 19 -20.09 16.69 -9.42
C PRO A 19 -18.65 16.55 -8.91
N PRO A 20 -17.80 15.74 -9.59
CA PRO A 20 -16.40 15.57 -9.25
C PRO A 20 -15.62 16.87 -9.45
N LYS A 21 -14.48 16.99 -8.77
CA LYS A 21 -13.57 18.14 -8.92
C LYS A 21 -12.55 17.93 -10.02
N GLU A 22 -12.18 19.02 -10.66
CA GLU A 22 -11.19 19.05 -11.75
C GLU A 22 -9.76 19.35 -11.26
N PHE A 23 -9.55 19.57 -9.96
CA PHE A 23 -8.23 19.81 -9.40
C PHE A 23 -8.11 19.35 -7.96
N ALA A 24 -6.87 18.99 -7.59
CA ALA A 24 -6.49 18.61 -6.24
C ALA A 24 -5.92 19.77 -5.41
N ALA A 25 -5.95 19.61 -4.08
CA ALA A 25 -5.39 20.48 -3.05
C ALA A 25 -6.03 21.90 -3.01
N GLY A 26 -5.23 22.98 -3.09
CA GLY A 26 -5.68 24.34 -2.93
C GLY A 26 -6.09 24.71 -1.50
N PHE A 27 -6.78 25.86 -1.32
CA PHE A 27 -7.23 26.33 -0.02
C PHE A 27 -8.17 25.34 0.69
N GLY A 28 -9.03 24.66 -0.07
CA GLY A 28 -9.90 23.61 0.47
C GLY A 28 -9.11 22.48 1.16
N GLY A 29 -7.97 22.07 0.60
CA GLY A 29 -7.09 21.07 1.21
C GLY A 29 -6.54 21.51 2.56
N VAL A 30 -6.16 22.79 2.69
CA VAL A 30 -5.68 23.34 3.97
C VAL A 30 -6.79 23.31 5.03
N LEU A 31 -7.99 23.73 4.70
CA LEU A 31 -9.13 23.72 5.62
C LEU A 31 -9.48 22.29 6.07
N HIS A 32 -9.59 21.36 5.11
CA HIS A 32 -9.89 19.94 5.39
C HIS A 32 -8.77 19.20 6.14
N SER A 33 -7.55 19.75 6.15
CA SER A 33 -6.45 19.26 6.99
C SER A 33 -6.52 19.81 8.41
N MET A 34 -6.69 21.13 8.53
CA MET A 34 -6.51 21.83 9.80
C MET A 34 -7.75 21.78 10.69
N GLU A 35 -8.95 21.81 10.12
CA GLU A 35 -10.18 21.78 10.92
C GLU A 35 -10.32 20.48 11.74
N PRO A 36 -10.20 19.27 11.16
CA PRO A 36 -10.21 18.02 11.94
C PRO A 36 -9.07 17.97 12.95
N ALA A 37 -7.86 18.43 12.56
CA ALA A 37 -6.70 18.43 13.43
C ALA A 37 -6.92 19.29 14.69
N ILE A 38 -7.43 20.50 14.53
CA ILE A 38 -7.72 21.40 15.66
C ILE A 38 -8.86 20.84 16.53
N LYS A 39 -9.93 20.30 15.91
CA LYS A 39 -11.04 19.70 16.64
C LYS A 39 -10.61 18.50 17.48
N GLN A 40 -9.75 17.65 16.94
CA GLN A 40 -9.34 16.40 17.57
C GLN A 40 -8.20 16.58 18.57
N MET A 41 -7.18 17.38 18.23
CA MET A 41 -5.95 17.51 19.02
C MET A 41 -5.84 18.83 19.80
N GLY A 42 -6.65 19.84 19.47
CA GLY A 42 -6.49 21.20 19.97
C GLY A 42 -5.34 21.97 19.28
N LEU A 43 -5.35 23.30 19.41
CA LEU A 43 -4.41 24.18 18.69
C LEU A 43 -2.93 23.90 19.00
N GLY A 44 -2.56 23.73 20.26
CA GLY A 44 -1.16 23.59 20.67
C GLY A 44 -0.50 22.30 20.15
N ARG A 45 -1.21 21.15 20.26
CA ARG A 45 -0.72 19.86 19.76
C ARG A 45 -0.70 19.86 18.23
N THR A 46 -1.73 20.41 17.58
CA THR A 46 -1.78 20.56 16.12
C THR A 46 -0.58 21.36 15.61
N ALA A 47 -0.33 22.56 16.14
CA ALA A 47 0.79 23.38 15.70
C ALA A 47 2.14 22.67 15.90
N ARG A 48 2.35 22.05 17.06
CA ARG A 48 3.59 21.32 17.35
C ARG A 48 3.83 20.18 16.37
N LEU A 49 2.84 19.34 16.11
CA LEU A 49 3.00 18.16 15.25
C LEU A 49 3.09 18.53 13.79
N MET A 50 2.22 19.44 13.28
CA MET A 50 2.24 19.82 11.87
C MET A 50 3.54 20.53 11.44
N LEU A 51 4.25 21.16 12.36
CA LEU A 51 5.58 21.77 12.09
C LEU A 51 6.73 20.77 12.20
N LYS A 52 6.46 19.51 12.57
CA LYS A 52 7.51 18.50 12.77
C LYS A 52 7.34 17.28 11.86
N ILE A 53 6.18 17.11 11.22
CA ILE A 53 5.95 16.02 10.28
C ILE A 53 6.88 16.14 9.07
N ASN A 54 7.58 15.07 8.73
CA ASN A 54 8.57 14.94 7.64
C ASN A 54 9.76 15.93 7.74
N HIS A 55 9.99 16.53 8.89
CA HIS A 55 11.19 17.32 9.14
C HIS A 55 12.31 16.46 9.72
N LYS A 56 13.57 16.86 9.47
CA LYS A 56 14.77 16.10 9.84
C LYS A 56 14.95 15.88 11.35
N ASP A 57 14.39 16.76 12.17
CA ASP A 57 14.33 16.67 13.64
C ASP A 57 12.93 16.32 14.14
N GLY A 58 12.06 15.90 13.27
CA GLY A 58 10.68 15.53 13.51
C GLY A 58 10.42 14.03 13.31
N PHE A 59 9.19 13.70 13.04
CA PHE A 59 8.78 12.34 12.78
C PHE A 59 8.34 12.16 11.33
N ASP A 60 8.59 10.97 10.80
CA ASP A 60 8.16 10.58 9.48
C ASP A 60 6.64 10.34 9.46
N CYS A 61 5.98 10.80 8.38
CA CYS A 61 4.56 10.61 8.20
C CYS A 61 4.19 9.13 8.06
N MET A 62 3.34 8.62 8.94
CA MET A 62 2.86 7.24 8.92
C MET A 62 1.91 6.91 7.75
N SER A 63 1.73 7.82 6.79
CA SER A 63 0.82 7.65 5.66
C SER A 63 1.52 6.91 4.50
N CYS A 64 1.97 7.60 3.47
CA CYS A 64 2.55 6.99 2.27
C CYS A 64 4.08 7.02 2.26
N ALA A 65 4.68 6.22 1.35
CA ALA A 65 6.12 6.14 1.16
C ALA A 65 6.66 7.17 0.13
N TRP A 66 5.97 8.29 -0.09
CA TRP A 66 6.48 9.31 -1.01
C TRP A 66 7.73 9.99 -0.41
N PRO A 67 8.83 10.09 -1.15
CA PRO A 67 10.09 10.62 -0.63
C PRO A 67 10.01 12.09 -0.22
N ASP A 68 10.90 12.45 0.69
CA ASP A 68 11.08 13.81 1.15
C ASP A 68 12.15 14.55 0.32
N PRO A 69 11.94 15.82 -0.05
CA PRO A 69 12.96 16.62 -0.72
C PRO A 69 14.09 17.00 0.26
N ASP A 70 15.32 17.16 -0.24
CA ASP A 70 16.46 17.62 0.58
C ASP A 70 16.22 19.01 1.16
N HIS A 71 15.60 19.91 0.36
CA HIS A 71 15.20 21.25 0.78
C HIS A 71 13.74 21.28 1.20
N ARG A 72 13.49 21.17 2.50
CA ARG A 72 12.14 21.12 3.07
C ARG A 72 11.55 22.50 3.29
N LYS A 73 10.27 22.65 2.95
CA LYS A 73 9.46 23.85 3.23
C LYS A 73 9.01 23.83 4.70
N VAL A 74 8.34 24.90 5.15
CA VAL A 74 7.81 25.00 6.52
C VAL A 74 6.75 23.95 6.82
N ALA A 75 5.94 23.59 5.82
CA ALA A 75 4.90 22.57 5.94
C ALA A 75 5.18 21.43 4.96
N GLU A 76 5.66 20.30 5.46
CA GLU A 76 6.00 19.11 4.66
C GLU A 76 4.96 17.99 4.83
N PHE A 77 3.69 18.35 4.82
CA PHE A 77 2.58 17.40 4.91
C PHE A 77 1.52 17.66 3.85
N CYS A 78 0.78 16.63 3.53
CA CYS A 78 -0.43 16.69 2.72
C CYS A 78 -1.68 16.53 3.58
N GLU A 79 -2.85 16.67 2.98
CA GLU A 79 -4.14 16.49 3.64
C GLU A 79 -4.25 15.13 4.33
N ASN A 80 -3.91 14.03 3.64
CA ASN A 80 -3.96 12.70 4.21
C ASN A 80 -2.94 12.47 5.33
N GLY A 81 -1.73 13.03 5.22
CA GLY A 81 -0.73 13.00 6.29
C GLY A 81 -1.21 13.75 7.54
N ALA A 82 -1.81 14.92 7.38
CA ALA A 82 -2.39 15.66 8.50
C ALA A 82 -3.51 14.87 9.21
N LYS A 83 -4.38 14.19 8.44
CA LYS A 83 -5.41 13.32 9.00
C LYS A 83 -4.83 12.10 9.70
N ALA A 84 -3.79 11.47 9.13
CA ALA A 84 -3.10 10.36 9.76
C ALA A 84 -2.52 10.74 11.13
N VAL A 85 -1.83 11.86 11.20
CA VAL A 85 -1.31 12.41 12.47
C VAL A 85 -2.45 12.74 13.45
N THR A 86 -3.54 13.32 12.95
CA THR A 86 -4.72 13.64 13.77
C THR A 86 -5.32 12.39 14.41
N TRP A 87 -5.43 11.32 13.66
CA TRP A 87 -5.97 10.05 14.13
C TRP A 87 -5.06 9.36 15.15
N GLU A 88 -3.74 9.40 14.93
CA GLU A 88 -2.77 8.80 15.83
C GLU A 88 -2.59 9.62 17.12
N ALA A 89 -2.44 10.93 17.00
CA ALA A 89 -2.17 11.82 18.13
C ALA A 89 -3.43 12.30 18.88
N THR A 90 -4.57 11.65 18.67
CA THR A 90 -5.82 11.95 19.40
C THR A 90 -5.66 11.75 20.90
N PRO A 91 -6.25 12.60 21.76
CA PRO A 91 -6.32 12.36 23.19
C PRO A 91 -7.45 11.39 23.62
N LEU A 92 -8.31 10.96 22.69
CA LEU A 92 -9.33 9.95 22.96
C LEU A 92 -8.70 8.61 23.30
N LYS A 93 -9.33 7.90 24.22
CA LYS A 93 -8.85 6.62 24.77
C LYS A 93 -9.95 5.59 24.73
N VAL A 94 -9.61 4.37 24.42
CA VAL A 94 -10.44 3.19 24.67
C VAL A 94 -10.16 2.78 26.11
N GLU A 95 -11.05 3.15 27.02
CA GLU A 95 -10.94 2.91 28.46
C GLU A 95 -11.58 1.57 28.85
N ARG A 96 -11.41 1.13 30.10
CA ARG A 96 -11.99 -0.13 30.61
C ARG A 96 -13.49 -0.21 30.46
N SER A 97 -14.18 0.91 30.72
CA SER A 97 -15.65 1.00 30.56
C SER A 97 -16.10 0.65 29.14
N PHE A 98 -15.30 0.97 28.12
CA PHE A 98 -15.61 0.58 26.74
C PHE A 98 -15.70 -0.95 26.58
N TRP A 99 -14.75 -1.69 27.18
CA TRP A 99 -14.73 -3.15 27.11
C TRP A 99 -15.81 -3.82 27.96
N GLU A 100 -16.24 -3.14 29.04
CA GLU A 100 -17.37 -3.57 29.88
C GLU A 100 -18.72 -3.34 29.18
N GLU A 101 -18.86 -2.24 28.43
CA GLU A 101 -20.09 -1.84 27.74
C GLU A 101 -20.30 -2.55 26.41
N HIS A 102 -19.22 -2.98 25.72
CA HIS A 102 -19.28 -3.52 24.37
C HIS A 102 -18.77 -4.95 24.30
N SER A 103 -19.68 -5.88 24.03
CA SER A 103 -19.31 -7.25 23.63
C SER A 103 -18.78 -7.27 22.21
N LEU A 104 -17.96 -8.27 21.84
CA LEU A 104 -17.49 -8.47 20.47
C LEU A 104 -18.64 -8.63 19.49
N SER A 105 -19.66 -9.40 19.86
CA SER A 105 -20.89 -9.53 19.06
C SER A 105 -21.54 -8.17 18.75
N SER A 106 -21.56 -7.23 19.71
CA SER A 106 -22.09 -5.88 19.49
C SER A 106 -21.17 -5.01 18.63
N LEU A 107 -19.85 -5.23 18.67
CA LEU A 107 -18.86 -4.50 17.89
C LEU A 107 -18.79 -5.01 16.43
N GLU A 108 -19.21 -6.22 16.19
CA GLU A 108 -19.22 -6.80 14.84
C GLU A 108 -20.08 -6.01 13.85
N ASP A 109 -21.15 -5.42 14.30
CA ASP A 109 -22.06 -4.62 13.49
C ASP A 109 -21.57 -3.17 13.29
N ARG A 110 -20.51 -2.76 14.00
CA ARG A 110 -19.96 -1.40 13.89
C ARG A 110 -19.08 -1.25 12.65
N THR A 111 -19.13 -0.05 12.07
CA THR A 111 -18.29 0.29 10.93
C THR A 111 -16.83 0.49 11.33
N GLU A 112 -15.93 0.28 10.37
CA GLU A 112 -14.48 0.59 10.53
C GLU A 112 -14.25 2.05 10.96
N TYR A 113 -15.05 2.97 10.44
CA TYR A 113 -14.99 4.38 10.82
C TYR A 113 -15.32 4.57 12.30
N TRP A 114 -16.43 3.99 12.80
CA TRP A 114 -16.82 4.11 14.20
C TRP A 114 -15.76 3.50 15.13
N LEU A 115 -15.29 2.29 14.83
CA LEU A 115 -14.23 1.63 15.60
C LEU A 115 -12.97 2.51 15.71
N GLY A 116 -12.51 3.03 14.58
CA GLY A 116 -11.33 3.91 14.52
C GLY A 116 -11.51 5.24 15.27
N MET A 117 -12.74 5.75 15.43
CA MET A 117 -13.04 7.00 16.12
C MET A 117 -13.15 6.85 17.66
N GLN A 118 -13.12 5.63 18.20
CA GLN A 118 -13.18 5.43 19.65
C GLN A 118 -11.92 5.90 20.39
N GLY A 119 -10.79 6.02 19.72
CA GLY A 119 -9.55 6.55 20.28
C GLY A 119 -8.38 5.55 20.27
N ARG A 120 -7.38 5.86 21.09
CA ARG A 120 -6.18 5.03 21.24
C ARG A 120 -6.42 3.89 22.21
N ILE A 121 -5.93 2.70 21.86
CA ILE A 121 -5.81 1.57 22.78
C ILE A 121 -4.70 1.94 23.78
N ILE A 122 -4.95 1.82 25.08
CA ILE A 122 -4.08 2.39 26.12
C ILE A 122 -3.51 1.40 27.12
N GLU A 123 -4.02 0.17 27.15
CA GLU A 123 -3.53 -0.93 27.99
C GLU A 123 -3.75 -2.26 27.26
N PRO A 124 -2.96 -3.32 27.56
CA PRO A 124 -3.20 -4.63 27.00
C PRO A 124 -4.54 -5.19 27.44
N VAL A 125 -5.26 -5.81 26.52
CA VAL A 125 -6.54 -6.48 26.80
C VAL A 125 -6.55 -7.90 26.24
N TYR A 126 -7.23 -8.80 26.94
CA TYR A 126 -7.30 -10.22 26.63
C TYR A 126 -8.76 -10.71 26.61
N LYS A 127 -9.08 -11.48 25.61
CA LYS A 127 -10.33 -12.23 25.48
C LYS A 127 -10.04 -13.70 25.75
N ALA A 128 -10.60 -14.24 26.82
CA ALA A 128 -10.49 -15.67 27.14
C ALA A 128 -11.35 -16.53 26.21
N ALA A 129 -11.02 -17.80 26.12
CA ALA A 129 -11.83 -18.78 25.39
C ALA A 129 -13.27 -18.78 25.92
N GLY A 130 -14.23 -18.72 25.00
CA GLY A 130 -15.66 -18.65 25.33
C GLY A 130 -16.18 -17.30 25.84
N SER A 131 -15.31 -16.30 26.06
CA SER A 131 -15.73 -14.94 26.41
C SER A 131 -16.13 -14.14 25.15
N ASP A 132 -17.12 -13.25 25.32
CA ASP A 132 -17.52 -12.25 24.32
C ASP A 132 -17.03 -10.83 24.67
N HIS A 133 -16.16 -10.70 25.68
CA HIS A 133 -15.59 -9.43 26.11
C HIS A 133 -14.07 -9.53 26.24
N TYR A 134 -13.42 -8.38 25.98
CA TYR A 134 -12.03 -8.17 26.37
C TYR A 134 -11.96 -7.68 27.82
N GLU A 135 -10.93 -8.14 28.54
CA GLU A 135 -10.61 -7.68 29.89
C GLU A 135 -9.17 -7.15 29.94
N PRO A 136 -8.89 -6.09 30.70
CA PRO A 136 -7.53 -5.61 30.90
C PRO A 136 -6.62 -6.68 31.48
N VAL A 137 -5.40 -6.78 30.95
CA VAL A 137 -4.36 -7.72 31.38
C VAL A 137 -3.02 -7.02 31.56
N GLY A 138 -2.21 -7.47 32.51
CA GLY A 138 -0.83 -6.98 32.65
C GLY A 138 0.10 -7.51 31.57
N TRP A 139 1.17 -6.76 31.24
CA TRP A 139 2.13 -7.13 30.20
C TRP A 139 2.75 -8.52 30.41
N ASP A 140 3.19 -8.85 31.62
CA ASP A 140 3.79 -10.16 31.90
C ASP A 140 2.81 -11.29 31.62
N ARG A 141 1.55 -11.10 31.98
CA ARG A 141 0.50 -12.11 31.70
C ARG A 141 0.20 -12.19 30.20
N ALA A 142 0.18 -11.08 29.49
CA ALA A 142 -0.01 -11.06 28.04
C ALA A 142 1.12 -11.85 27.34
N PHE A 143 2.37 -11.60 27.71
CA PHE A 143 3.51 -12.35 27.17
C PHE A 143 3.49 -13.84 27.55
N GLN A 144 3.08 -14.19 28.77
CA GLN A 144 2.88 -15.60 29.18
C GLN A 144 1.81 -16.30 28.35
N ILE A 145 0.70 -15.64 28.01
CA ILE A 145 -0.35 -16.20 27.14
C ILE A 145 0.24 -16.50 25.76
N ILE A 146 0.97 -15.55 25.15
CA ILE A 146 1.61 -15.75 23.85
C ILE A 146 2.61 -16.92 23.92
N ALA A 147 3.47 -16.94 24.92
CA ALA A 147 4.45 -18.01 25.11
C ALA A 147 3.80 -19.38 25.29
N ARG A 148 2.70 -19.47 26.05
CA ARG A 148 1.94 -20.72 26.23
C ARG A 148 1.45 -21.25 24.87
N HIS A 149 0.89 -20.42 24.01
CA HIS A 149 0.36 -20.87 22.72
C HIS A 149 1.46 -21.21 21.72
N LEU A 150 2.49 -20.37 21.58
CA LEU A 150 3.58 -20.64 20.64
C LEU A 150 4.43 -21.85 21.04
N ASN A 151 4.70 -22.04 22.33
CA ASN A 151 5.46 -23.19 22.80
C ASN A 151 4.64 -24.50 22.85
N ALA A 152 3.32 -24.43 22.66
CA ALA A 152 2.44 -25.61 22.58
C ALA A 152 2.15 -26.02 21.12
N LEU A 153 2.78 -25.40 20.13
CA LEU A 153 2.69 -25.81 18.73
C LEU A 153 3.53 -27.05 18.47
N ASP A 154 3.01 -27.95 17.67
CA ASP A 154 3.74 -29.17 17.24
C ASP A 154 4.77 -28.81 16.16
N ASP A 155 4.47 -27.82 15.33
CA ASP A 155 5.33 -27.29 14.27
C ASP A 155 5.33 -25.75 14.34
N PRO A 156 6.49 -25.07 14.33
CA PRO A 156 6.57 -23.61 14.25
C PRO A 156 5.77 -22.99 13.08
N ASN A 157 5.59 -23.73 11.98
CA ASN A 157 4.78 -23.32 10.83
C ASN A 157 3.27 -23.26 11.10
N GLU A 158 2.81 -23.70 12.28
CA GLU A 158 1.43 -23.47 12.75
C GLU A 158 1.22 -22.04 13.29
N ALA A 159 2.27 -21.21 13.31
CA ALA A 159 2.19 -19.78 13.57
C ALA A 159 2.42 -18.96 12.30
N ALA A 160 1.81 -17.77 12.23
CA ALA A 160 2.09 -16.75 11.21
C ALA A 160 2.25 -15.37 11.84
N PHE A 161 3.18 -14.60 11.29
CA PHE A 161 3.61 -13.30 11.77
C PHE A 161 3.37 -12.23 10.70
N TYR A 162 2.16 -11.69 10.65
CA TYR A 162 1.76 -10.67 9.68
C TYR A 162 2.31 -9.29 10.06
N THR A 163 2.77 -8.53 9.06
CA THR A 163 3.25 -7.16 9.24
C THR A 163 2.56 -6.19 8.28
N SER A 164 2.11 -5.07 8.83
CA SER A 164 1.68 -3.92 8.02
C SER A 164 2.89 -3.07 7.64
N GLY A 165 2.95 -2.52 6.43
CA GLY A 165 4.07 -1.70 5.96
C GLY A 165 4.26 -0.34 6.66
N ARG A 166 3.99 -0.27 7.96
CA ARG A 166 4.17 0.92 8.81
C ARG A 166 5.08 0.69 10.00
N ALA A 167 5.42 -0.55 10.30
CA ALA A 167 6.39 -0.87 11.32
C ALA A 167 7.73 -0.15 11.03
N SER A 168 8.50 0.16 12.06
CA SER A 168 9.84 0.71 11.87
C SER A 168 10.82 -0.37 11.40
N ASN A 169 11.94 0.04 10.81
CA ASN A 169 12.99 -0.90 10.40
C ASN A 169 13.49 -1.72 11.58
N GLU A 170 13.67 -1.12 12.76
CA GLU A 170 14.10 -1.79 13.97
C GLU A 170 13.07 -2.84 14.44
N ALA A 171 11.78 -2.49 14.45
CA ALA A 171 10.72 -3.42 14.81
C ALA A 171 10.59 -4.56 13.79
N ALA A 172 10.65 -4.25 12.49
CA ALA A 172 10.61 -5.23 11.42
C ALA A 172 11.78 -6.22 11.49
N PHE A 173 13.01 -5.72 11.76
CA PHE A 173 14.19 -6.56 11.91
C PHE A 173 14.07 -7.53 13.10
N LEU A 174 13.63 -7.06 14.26
CA LEU A 174 13.41 -7.94 15.42
C LEU A 174 12.25 -8.92 15.18
N TYR A 175 11.20 -8.49 14.49
CA TYR A 175 10.03 -9.32 14.25
C TYR A 175 10.35 -10.52 13.35
N GLN A 176 11.07 -10.30 12.26
CA GLN A 176 11.52 -11.38 11.40
C GLN A 176 12.56 -12.28 12.09
N LEU A 177 13.44 -11.70 12.93
CA LEU A 177 14.39 -12.48 13.72
C LEU A 177 13.63 -13.42 14.71
N PHE A 178 12.63 -12.88 15.42
CA PHE A 178 11.80 -13.66 16.32
C PHE A 178 11.14 -14.86 15.61
N ALA A 179 10.47 -14.61 14.48
CA ALA A 179 9.82 -15.67 13.71
C ALA A 179 10.82 -16.78 13.27
N ARG A 180 12.00 -16.38 12.79
CA ARG A 180 13.01 -17.32 12.28
C ARG A 180 13.74 -18.07 13.39
N VAL A 181 13.98 -17.45 14.53
CA VAL A 181 14.52 -18.17 15.73
C VAL A 181 13.46 -19.12 16.31
N LEU A 182 12.18 -18.80 16.21
CA LEU A 182 11.09 -19.74 16.53
C LEU A 182 11.11 -20.96 15.58
N GLY A 183 11.48 -20.76 14.30
CA GLY A 183 11.63 -21.81 13.30
C GLY A 183 10.70 -21.69 12.09
N THR A 184 10.15 -20.51 11.78
CA THR A 184 9.24 -20.34 10.65
C THR A 184 9.59 -19.13 9.76
N ASN A 185 9.30 -19.25 8.46
CA ASN A 185 9.27 -18.18 7.49
C ASN A 185 7.85 -17.67 7.19
N ASN A 186 6.84 -18.04 7.95
CA ASN A 186 5.48 -17.55 7.79
C ASN A 186 5.39 -16.06 8.19
N LEU A 187 5.89 -15.23 7.31
CA LEU A 187 5.98 -13.77 7.44
C LEU A 187 5.16 -13.06 6.34
N PRO A 188 3.83 -13.33 6.26
CA PRO A 188 2.98 -12.60 5.32
C PRO A 188 3.01 -11.12 5.63
N ASP A 189 2.98 -10.28 4.58
CA ASP A 189 2.99 -8.84 4.76
C ASP A 189 2.01 -8.11 3.82
N CYS A 190 1.84 -6.83 4.03
CA CYS A 190 0.96 -6.03 3.18
C CYS A 190 1.49 -5.86 1.74
N SER A 191 2.79 -6.09 1.48
CA SER A 191 3.36 -6.04 0.13
C SER A 191 2.82 -7.15 -0.76
N ASN A 192 2.50 -8.32 -0.19
CA ASN A 192 1.85 -9.42 -0.91
C ASN A 192 0.54 -8.97 -1.59
N MET A 193 -0.20 -8.04 -0.97
CA MET A 193 -1.47 -7.52 -1.51
C MET A 193 -1.28 -6.24 -2.36
N CYS A 194 -0.07 -5.68 -2.40
CA CYS A 194 0.18 -4.34 -2.93
C CYS A 194 1.13 -4.34 -4.13
N HIS A 195 2.38 -4.68 -3.91
CA HIS A 195 3.47 -4.55 -4.88
C HIS A 195 4.32 -5.82 -5.03
N GLU A 196 3.82 -7.00 -4.64
CA GLU A 196 4.52 -8.26 -4.89
C GLU A 196 4.80 -8.47 -6.38
N SER A 197 3.79 -8.19 -7.24
CA SER A 197 3.96 -8.24 -8.70
C SER A 197 5.11 -7.36 -9.21
N THR A 198 5.33 -6.19 -8.57
CA THR A 198 6.48 -5.33 -8.89
C THR A 198 7.80 -5.98 -8.48
N GLY A 199 7.85 -6.52 -7.26
CA GLY A 199 9.04 -7.21 -6.76
C GLY A 199 9.43 -8.36 -7.69
N THR A 200 8.47 -9.24 -7.98
CA THR A 200 8.66 -10.40 -8.87
C THR A 200 9.16 -10.00 -10.25
N ALA A 201 8.47 -9.07 -10.93
CA ALA A 201 8.84 -8.65 -12.28
C ALA A 201 10.24 -7.99 -12.33
N MET A 202 10.50 -7.05 -11.43
CA MET A 202 11.73 -6.27 -11.44
C MET A 202 12.96 -7.08 -10.98
N LEU A 203 12.80 -8.01 -10.02
CA LEU A 203 13.89 -8.92 -9.65
C LEU A 203 14.32 -9.79 -10.84
N GLN A 204 13.35 -10.26 -11.64
CA GLN A 204 13.63 -11.10 -12.79
C GLN A 204 14.18 -10.34 -14.00
N THR A 205 13.88 -9.03 -14.13
CA THR A 205 14.25 -8.22 -15.30
C THR A 205 15.47 -7.35 -15.06
N VAL A 206 15.55 -6.67 -13.91
CA VAL A 206 16.65 -5.73 -13.59
C VAL A 206 17.41 -6.07 -12.31
N GLY A 207 17.05 -7.16 -11.64
CA GLY A 207 17.76 -7.68 -10.47
C GLY A 207 17.47 -6.93 -9.15
N ILE A 208 16.49 -6.04 -9.13
CA ILE A 208 16.09 -5.32 -7.89
C ILE A 208 14.60 -4.97 -7.92
N GLY A 209 13.86 -5.29 -6.87
CA GLY A 209 12.43 -5.00 -6.73
C GLY A 209 12.12 -3.57 -6.25
N LYS A 210 12.97 -2.59 -6.52
CA LYS A 210 12.90 -1.21 -6.02
C LYS A 210 12.98 -0.19 -7.15
N SER A 211 12.57 1.05 -6.86
CA SER A 211 12.69 2.18 -7.80
C SER A 211 14.12 2.34 -8.34
N THR A 212 14.26 2.58 -9.63
CA THR A 212 15.56 2.88 -10.29
C THR A 212 15.76 4.39 -10.51
N VAL A 213 14.99 5.24 -9.84
CA VAL A 213 15.13 6.69 -9.85
C VAL A 213 15.33 7.24 -8.43
N ALA A 214 15.96 8.39 -8.31
CA ALA A 214 16.00 9.21 -7.11
C ALA A 214 14.92 10.31 -7.16
N TYR A 215 14.65 10.96 -6.02
CA TYR A 215 13.66 12.06 -5.97
C TYR A 215 13.98 13.18 -6.98
N ASP A 216 15.25 13.58 -7.06
CA ASP A 216 15.69 14.67 -7.94
C ASP A 216 15.63 14.35 -9.44
N ASP A 217 15.43 13.09 -9.80
CA ASP A 217 15.27 12.70 -11.21
C ASP A 217 13.96 13.16 -11.79
N PHE A 218 12.90 13.33 -10.97
CA PHE A 218 11.64 13.89 -11.43
C PHE A 218 11.80 15.29 -12.04
N ALA A 219 12.66 16.13 -11.45
CA ALA A 219 12.93 17.47 -11.97
C ALA A 219 13.78 17.49 -13.24
N LYS A 220 14.41 16.37 -13.62
CA LYS A 220 15.27 16.22 -14.80
C LYS A 220 14.59 15.45 -15.92
N ALA A 221 13.44 14.85 -15.68
CA ALA A 221 12.69 14.09 -16.67
C ALA A 221 12.16 15.00 -17.79
N GLU A 222 12.06 14.45 -18.99
CA GLU A 222 11.42 15.08 -20.15
C GLU A 222 9.99 14.57 -20.33
N LEU A 223 9.77 13.28 -19.99
CA LEU A 223 8.47 12.65 -20.00
C LEU A 223 8.25 11.88 -18.71
N ILE A 224 7.08 12.04 -18.10
CA ILE A 224 6.63 11.23 -16.97
C ILE A 224 5.31 10.57 -17.35
N ILE A 225 5.28 9.24 -17.38
CA ILE A 225 4.07 8.46 -17.62
C ILE A 225 3.58 7.91 -16.28
N ILE A 226 2.32 8.17 -15.93
CA ILE A 226 1.71 7.75 -14.65
C ILE A 226 0.60 6.76 -14.98
N MET A 227 0.79 5.48 -14.61
CA MET A 227 -0.11 4.38 -14.94
C MET A 227 -0.76 3.80 -13.69
N GLY A 228 -2.09 3.64 -13.70
CA GLY A 228 -2.82 3.00 -12.62
C GLY A 228 -2.57 3.61 -11.23
N GLN A 229 -2.35 4.92 -11.16
CA GLN A 229 -2.05 5.68 -9.95
C GLN A 229 -2.91 6.94 -9.88
N ASN A 230 -3.40 7.27 -8.67
CA ASN A 230 -4.03 8.55 -8.36
C ASN A 230 -3.17 9.32 -7.35
N PRO A 231 -2.18 10.13 -7.79
CA PRO A 231 -1.30 10.84 -6.88
C PRO A 231 -2.05 11.83 -5.98
N GLY A 232 -3.09 12.50 -6.48
CA GLY A 232 -3.89 13.44 -5.70
C GLY A 232 -4.55 12.84 -4.46
N THR A 233 -4.86 11.56 -4.50
CA THR A 233 -5.46 10.82 -3.40
C THR A 233 -4.42 10.01 -2.61
N ASN A 234 -3.53 9.29 -3.30
CA ASN A 234 -2.65 8.31 -2.66
C ASN A 234 -1.30 8.87 -2.22
N HIS A 235 -0.77 9.85 -2.98
CA HIS A 235 0.55 10.46 -2.76
C HIS A 235 0.51 11.96 -3.03
N PRO A 236 -0.29 12.76 -2.28
CA PRO A 236 -0.54 14.16 -2.66
C PRO A 236 0.71 15.04 -2.77
N ARG A 237 1.80 14.73 -2.03
CA ARG A 237 3.07 15.44 -2.15
C ARG A 237 3.78 15.19 -3.49
N MET A 238 3.48 14.10 -4.18
CA MET A 238 3.96 13.85 -5.54
C MET A 238 3.52 14.95 -6.51
N LEU A 239 2.35 15.56 -6.31
CA LEU A 239 1.86 16.65 -7.17
C LEU A 239 2.82 17.86 -7.20
N THR A 240 3.52 18.13 -6.10
CA THR A 240 4.56 19.18 -6.05
C THR A 240 5.77 18.80 -6.92
N ALA A 241 6.21 17.54 -6.87
CA ALA A 241 7.31 17.07 -7.74
C ALA A 241 6.91 17.10 -9.22
N LEU A 242 5.67 16.70 -9.55
CA LEU A 242 5.13 16.79 -10.92
C LEU A 242 5.01 18.25 -11.41
N GLN A 243 4.60 19.17 -10.53
CA GLN A 243 4.60 20.60 -10.87
C GLN A 243 6.01 21.09 -11.19
N HIS A 244 7.01 20.80 -10.37
CA HIS A 244 8.39 21.20 -10.61
C HIS A 244 8.94 20.57 -11.89
N ALA A 245 8.63 19.31 -12.18
CA ALA A 245 8.99 18.69 -13.45
C ALA A 245 8.42 19.47 -14.66
N LYS A 246 7.13 19.85 -14.59
CA LYS A 246 6.50 20.68 -15.65
C LYS A 246 7.12 22.07 -15.79
N GLU A 247 7.44 22.71 -14.68
CA GLU A 247 8.13 24.00 -14.68
C GLU A 247 9.51 23.91 -15.37
N ASN A 248 10.15 22.75 -15.30
CA ASN A 248 11.40 22.42 -16.00
C ASN A 248 11.20 21.91 -17.45
N GLY A 249 9.95 21.85 -17.94
CA GLY A 249 9.63 21.50 -19.33
C GLY A 249 9.17 20.06 -19.56
N ALA A 250 9.08 19.23 -18.51
CA ALA A 250 8.59 17.88 -18.65
C ALA A 250 7.14 17.80 -19.15
N ARG A 251 6.85 16.78 -19.96
CA ARG A 251 5.49 16.40 -20.33
C ARG A 251 5.01 15.30 -19.40
N ILE A 252 3.73 15.32 -19.07
CA ILE A 252 3.12 14.30 -18.20
C ILE A 252 1.97 13.64 -18.94
N VAL A 253 1.98 12.31 -18.96
CA VAL A 253 0.90 11.50 -19.52
C VAL A 253 0.29 10.67 -18.39
N ALA A 254 -1.02 10.71 -18.26
CA ALA A 254 -1.78 9.90 -17.32
C ALA A 254 -2.51 8.78 -18.05
N VAL A 255 -2.37 7.56 -17.55
CA VAL A 255 -3.06 6.35 -18.04
C VAL A 255 -3.90 5.80 -16.90
N ASN A 256 -5.23 6.01 -16.96
CA ASN A 256 -6.11 5.64 -15.85
C ASN A 256 -7.58 5.49 -16.35
N PRO A 257 -8.35 4.52 -15.85
CA PRO A 257 -9.78 4.41 -16.19
C PRO A 257 -10.66 5.55 -15.69
N LEU A 258 -10.24 6.27 -14.63
CA LEU A 258 -10.99 7.39 -14.05
C LEU A 258 -10.25 8.72 -14.22
N PRO A 259 -10.95 9.82 -14.57
CA PRO A 259 -10.38 11.15 -14.64
C PRO A 259 -10.22 11.75 -13.22
N GLU A 260 -9.19 11.34 -12.54
CA GLU A 260 -8.91 11.73 -11.16
C GLU A 260 -8.44 13.19 -11.04
N ALA A 261 -8.99 13.93 -10.06
CA ALA A 261 -8.72 15.36 -9.86
C ALA A 261 -7.22 15.73 -9.85
N GLY A 262 -6.38 14.89 -9.21
CA GLY A 262 -4.94 15.13 -9.11
C GLY A 262 -4.16 14.87 -10.39
N LEU A 263 -4.74 14.16 -11.37
CA LEU A 263 -4.16 13.98 -12.71
C LEU A 263 -4.62 15.09 -13.67
N ILE A 264 -5.79 15.68 -13.42
CA ILE A 264 -6.34 16.78 -14.25
C ILE A 264 -5.67 18.09 -13.86
N GLY A 265 -5.72 18.47 -12.58
CA GLY A 265 -5.22 19.76 -12.13
C GLY A 265 -4.72 19.78 -10.69
N TYR A 266 -3.87 20.77 -10.41
CA TYR A 266 -3.29 20.96 -9.08
C TYR A 266 -3.20 22.43 -8.71
N LYS A 267 -3.51 22.75 -7.46
CA LYS A 267 -3.28 24.06 -6.84
C LYS A 267 -2.36 23.89 -5.65
N ASP A 268 -1.10 24.33 -5.79
CA ASP A 268 -0.12 24.26 -4.69
C ASP A 268 -0.61 25.11 -3.49
N PRO A 269 -0.94 24.50 -2.35
CA PRO A 269 -1.44 25.21 -1.18
C PRO A 269 -0.40 26.10 -0.50
N GLN A 270 0.88 25.99 -0.88
CA GLN A 270 1.99 26.76 -0.32
C GLN A 270 2.44 27.91 -1.22
N SER A 271 1.77 28.17 -2.33
CA SER A 271 2.08 29.24 -3.26
C SER A 271 0.93 30.25 -3.35
N VAL A 272 1.26 31.54 -3.50
CA VAL A 272 0.27 32.61 -3.73
C VAL A 272 -0.58 32.32 -4.98
N ARG A 273 0.06 31.76 -6.02
CA ARG A 273 -0.60 31.37 -7.26
C ARG A 273 -1.61 30.23 -7.04
N GLY A 274 -1.31 29.29 -6.15
CA GLY A 274 -2.21 28.19 -5.82
C GLY A 274 -3.42 28.62 -4.99
N TYR A 275 -3.30 29.72 -4.20
CA TYR A 275 -4.41 30.28 -3.45
C TYR A 275 -5.39 31.03 -4.35
N PHE A 276 -4.92 31.95 -5.18
CA PHE A 276 -5.73 32.89 -5.93
C PHE A 276 -5.75 32.63 -7.44
N GLY A 277 -4.87 31.78 -7.95
CA GLY A 277 -4.72 31.50 -9.36
C GLY A 277 -5.55 30.34 -9.89
N LYS A 278 -5.43 30.09 -11.20
CA LYS A 278 -5.97 28.90 -11.85
C LYS A 278 -5.15 27.66 -11.47
N ALA A 279 -5.80 26.50 -11.48
CA ALA A 279 -5.12 25.22 -11.33
C ALA A 279 -4.11 25.01 -12.47
N ILE A 280 -2.97 24.42 -12.16
CA ILE A 280 -2.00 23.97 -13.15
C ILE A 280 -2.52 22.65 -13.71
N LYS A 281 -2.61 22.53 -15.03
CA LYS A 281 -2.93 21.27 -15.70
C LYS A 281 -1.77 20.29 -15.47
N ILE A 282 -2.03 19.13 -14.86
CA ILE A 282 -0.99 18.11 -14.60
C ILE A 282 -0.75 17.29 -15.85
N ALA A 283 -1.69 16.47 -16.30
CA ALA A 283 -1.51 15.65 -17.49
C ALA A 283 -1.62 16.50 -18.77
N ASP A 284 -0.61 16.40 -19.64
CA ASP A 284 -0.66 16.99 -20.98
C ASP A 284 -1.53 16.13 -21.93
N GLN A 285 -1.48 14.78 -21.72
CA GLN A 285 -2.35 13.80 -22.36
C GLN A 285 -2.95 12.90 -21.28
N PHE A 286 -4.23 12.59 -21.40
CA PHE A 286 -4.92 11.67 -20.52
C PHE A 286 -5.51 10.53 -21.37
N LEU A 287 -5.02 9.30 -21.14
CA LEU A 287 -5.52 8.09 -21.80
C LEU A 287 -6.47 7.38 -20.84
N GLN A 288 -7.75 7.41 -21.16
CA GLN A 288 -8.80 6.78 -20.37
C GLN A 288 -8.94 5.31 -20.74
N ILE A 289 -7.97 4.52 -20.33
CA ILE A 289 -7.85 3.12 -20.69
C ILE A 289 -8.89 2.23 -19.98
N ARG A 290 -9.32 1.17 -20.61
CA ARG A 290 -10.11 0.11 -19.93
C ARG A 290 -9.26 -0.59 -18.89
N SER A 291 -9.89 -1.00 -17.80
CA SER A 291 -9.22 -1.73 -16.73
C SER A 291 -8.63 -3.05 -17.27
N GLY A 292 -7.30 -3.22 -17.10
CA GLY A 292 -6.57 -4.38 -17.61
C GLY A 292 -5.98 -4.24 -19.03
N GLY A 293 -6.17 -3.09 -19.69
CA GLY A 293 -5.61 -2.83 -21.02
C GLY A 293 -4.16 -2.37 -21.04
N ASP A 294 -3.53 -2.16 -19.90
CA ASP A 294 -2.21 -1.55 -19.77
C ASP A 294 -1.11 -2.34 -20.49
N MET A 295 -1.15 -3.68 -20.43
CA MET A 295 -0.18 -4.53 -21.13
C MET A 295 -0.27 -4.34 -22.66
N ALA A 296 -1.48 -4.31 -23.21
CA ALA A 296 -1.71 -4.07 -24.64
C ALA A 296 -1.21 -2.70 -25.08
N LEU A 297 -1.45 -1.65 -24.27
CA LEU A 297 -0.91 -0.32 -24.52
C LEU A 297 0.61 -0.32 -24.57
N LEU A 298 1.29 -0.95 -23.61
CA LEU A 298 2.75 -0.99 -23.53
C LEU A 298 3.37 -1.76 -24.71
N GLN A 299 2.76 -2.87 -25.13
CA GLN A 299 3.18 -3.63 -26.32
C GLN A 299 2.97 -2.82 -27.59
N ALA A 300 1.83 -2.13 -27.73
CA ALA A 300 1.56 -1.24 -28.86
C ALA A 300 2.58 -0.09 -28.93
N LEU A 301 2.96 0.50 -27.78
CA LEU A 301 4.03 1.52 -27.74
C LEU A 301 5.38 0.94 -28.16
N SER A 302 5.74 -0.24 -27.65
CA SER A 302 6.99 -0.93 -28.01
C SER A 302 7.06 -1.23 -29.49
N LYS A 303 5.95 -1.70 -30.09
CA LYS A 303 5.86 -1.93 -31.55
C LYS A 303 6.10 -0.64 -32.31
N ARG A 304 5.47 0.48 -31.94
CA ARG A 304 5.64 1.78 -32.59
C ARG A 304 7.09 2.31 -32.49
N VAL A 305 7.76 2.07 -31.36
CA VAL A 305 9.19 2.39 -31.16
C VAL A 305 10.05 1.57 -32.11
N LEU A 306 9.81 0.25 -32.24
CA LEU A 306 10.54 -0.62 -33.17
C LEU A 306 10.28 -0.24 -34.63
N ASP A 307 9.04 0.08 -35.00
CA ASP A 307 8.69 0.50 -36.35
C ASP A 307 9.29 1.88 -36.71
N ALA A 308 9.40 2.78 -35.73
CA ALA A 308 10.09 4.07 -35.92
C ALA A 308 11.61 3.86 -36.13
N GLU A 309 12.24 2.98 -35.37
CA GLU A 309 13.65 2.60 -35.57
C GLU A 309 13.89 2.00 -36.97
N ARG A 310 12.99 1.15 -37.46
CA ARG A 310 13.09 0.57 -38.81
C ARG A 310 12.96 1.64 -39.90
N ARG A 311 12.14 2.68 -39.69
CA ARG A 311 12.04 3.82 -40.63
C ARG A 311 13.26 4.74 -40.59
N ALA A 312 13.90 4.87 -39.43
CA ALA A 312 15.07 5.74 -39.23
C ALA A 312 16.12 5.03 -38.35
N PRO A 313 16.86 4.05 -38.91
CA PRO A 313 17.78 3.21 -38.15
C PRO A 313 18.83 4.00 -37.36
N GLY A 314 19.03 3.61 -36.11
CA GLY A 314 20.01 4.22 -35.20
C GLY A 314 19.57 5.55 -34.58
N THR A 315 18.30 5.96 -34.73
CA THR A 315 17.81 7.24 -34.19
C THR A 315 16.82 7.10 -33.04
N VAL A 316 16.23 5.92 -32.83
CA VAL A 316 15.19 5.70 -31.85
C VAL A 316 15.65 4.79 -30.70
N LEU A 317 16.17 3.61 -31.01
CA LEU A 317 16.65 2.69 -30.01
C LEU A 317 18.04 3.09 -29.47
N ASP A 318 18.27 2.90 -28.17
CA ASP A 318 19.63 2.94 -27.59
C ASP A 318 20.32 1.60 -27.83
N ARG A 319 20.83 1.41 -29.08
CA ARG A 319 21.48 0.17 -29.53
C ARG A 319 22.67 -0.18 -28.65
N ASP A 320 23.49 0.81 -28.30
CA ASP A 320 24.67 0.63 -27.44
C ASP A 320 24.26 0.08 -26.06
N PHE A 321 23.19 0.59 -25.48
CA PHE A 321 22.67 0.12 -24.21
C PHE A 321 22.14 -1.31 -24.32
N ILE A 322 21.33 -1.58 -25.36
CA ILE A 322 20.74 -2.91 -25.59
C ILE A 322 21.84 -3.97 -25.74
N GLU A 323 22.83 -3.73 -26.58
CA GLU A 323 23.92 -4.69 -26.83
C GLU A 323 24.78 -4.97 -25.59
N ARG A 324 25.10 -3.90 -24.84
CA ARG A 324 25.98 -4.02 -23.66
C ARG A 324 25.27 -4.57 -22.43
N TYR A 325 24.04 -4.19 -22.22
CA TYR A 325 23.37 -4.35 -20.92
C TYR A 325 22.11 -5.20 -20.97
N CYS A 326 21.61 -5.60 -22.14
CA CYS A 326 20.37 -6.35 -22.24
C CYS A 326 20.56 -7.73 -22.90
N ASP A 327 19.66 -8.65 -22.53
CA ASP A 327 19.43 -9.93 -23.19
C ASP A 327 17.97 -10.02 -23.64
N GLY A 328 17.67 -10.82 -24.69
CA GLY A 328 16.34 -11.18 -25.12
C GLY A 328 15.72 -10.26 -26.18
N PHE A 329 16.46 -9.25 -26.68
CA PHE A 329 15.94 -8.25 -27.63
C PHE A 329 15.39 -8.86 -28.92
N GLU A 330 16.09 -9.81 -29.56
CA GLU A 330 15.70 -10.39 -30.85
C GLU A 330 14.37 -11.18 -30.73
N ALA A 331 14.21 -11.93 -29.64
CA ALA A 331 12.96 -12.66 -29.37
C ALA A 331 11.79 -11.71 -29.14
N PHE A 332 12.04 -10.61 -28.41
CA PHE A 332 11.06 -9.57 -28.16
C PHE A 332 10.65 -8.84 -29.45
N GLU A 333 11.61 -8.44 -30.29
CA GLU A 333 11.33 -7.80 -31.57
C GLU A 333 10.47 -8.69 -32.47
N ALA A 334 10.80 -9.99 -32.56
CA ALA A 334 10.04 -10.96 -33.35
C ALA A 334 8.63 -11.21 -32.75
N HIS A 335 8.45 -11.05 -31.43
CA HIS A 335 7.15 -11.14 -30.79
C HIS A 335 6.29 -9.92 -31.12
N MET A 336 6.84 -8.72 -31.03
CA MET A 336 6.14 -7.46 -31.34
C MET A 336 5.66 -7.39 -32.81
N ASP A 337 6.36 -8.04 -33.72
CA ASP A 337 5.92 -8.14 -35.15
C ASP A 337 4.61 -8.89 -35.33
N ARG A 338 4.23 -9.73 -34.37
CA ARG A 338 2.99 -10.53 -34.38
C ARG A 338 1.83 -9.91 -33.61
N LEU A 339 2.06 -8.74 -32.99
CA LEU A 339 1.04 -8.07 -32.20
C LEU A 339 -0.19 -7.69 -33.08
N ASP A 340 -1.37 -8.13 -32.69
CA ASP A 340 -2.64 -7.80 -33.37
C ASP A 340 -3.18 -6.46 -32.83
N GLU A 341 -3.23 -5.46 -33.70
CA GLU A 341 -3.75 -4.12 -33.37
C GLU A 341 -5.27 -4.14 -33.02
N ARG A 342 -6.01 -5.16 -33.47
CA ARG A 342 -7.41 -5.31 -33.09
C ARG A 342 -7.54 -5.72 -31.64
N GLU A 343 -6.71 -6.65 -31.19
CA GLU A 343 -6.65 -7.06 -29.78
C GLU A 343 -6.22 -5.88 -28.90
N VAL A 344 -5.27 -5.06 -29.36
CA VAL A 344 -4.89 -3.82 -28.65
C VAL A 344 -6.09 -2.89 -28.49
N ALA A 345 -6.85 -2.63 -29.56
CA ALA A 345 -8.01 -1.75 -29.51
C ALA A 345 -9.12 -2.31 -28.59
N LEU A 346 -9.38 -3.61 -28.62
CA LEU A 346 -10.34 -4.29 -27.74
C LEU A 346 -9.91 -4.22 -26.26
N ALA A 347 -8.64 -4.47 -25.97
CA ALA A 347 -8.12 -4.48 -24.61
C ALA A 347 -8.08 -3.08 -24.01
N THR A 348 -7.60 -2.09 -24.76
CA THR A 348 -7.39 -0.72 -24.25
C THR A 348 -8.64 0.14 -24.28
N GLY A 349 -9.52 -0.06 -25.26
CA GLY A 349 -10.63 0.85 -25.56
C GLY A 349 -10.19 2.22 -26.06
N LEU A 350 -8.91 2.40 -26.41
CA LEU A 350 -8.33 3.65 -26.91
C LEU A 350 -8.38 3.70 -28.45
N ALA A 351 -8.48 4.91 -28.97
CA ALA A 351 -8.30 5.15 -30.40
C ALA A 351 -6.81 5.04 -30.77
N GLU A 352 -6.50 4.55 -31.97
CA GLU A 352 -5.13 4.41 -32.47
C GLU A 352 -4.35 5.73 -32.41
N VAL A 353 -4.98 6.85 -32.76
CA VAL A 353 -4.39 8.18 -32.70
C VAL A 353 -3.91 8.58 -31.28
N GLU A 354 -4.59 8.13 -30.23
CA GLU A 354 -4.21 8.41 -28.86
C GLU A 354 -2.94 7.64 -28.48
N ILE A 355 -2.82 6.39 -28.96
CA ILE A 355 -1.64 5.54 -28.75
C ILE A 355 -0.46 6.09 -29.55
N ASP A 356 -0.69 6.52 -30.81
CA ASP A 356 0.33 7.12 -31.67
C ASP A 356 0.87 8.43 -31.07
N GLU A 357 0.01 9.30 -30.54
CA GLU A 357 0.44 10.53 -29.85
C GLU A 357 1.33 10.23 -28.63
N LEU A 358 1.02 9.22 -27.85
CA LEU A 358 1.88 8.80 -26.76
C LEU A 358 3.21 8.22 -27.26
N ALA A 359 3.19 7.41 -28.33
CA ALA A 359 4.39 6.87 -28.93
C ALA A 359 5.32 7.97 -29.46
N GLU A 360 4.78 8.99 -30.13
CA GLU A 360 5.55 10.14 -30.60
C GLU A 360 6.21 10.91 -29.45
N ARG A 361 5.47 11.12 -28.33
CA ARG A 361 6.00 11.76 -27.12
C ARG A 361 7.12 10.93 -26.49
N TYR A 362 6.96 9.60 -26.46
CA TYR A 362 7.94 8.68 -25.93
C TYR A 362 9.21 8.65 -26.78
N ILE A 363 9.07 8.59 -28.10
CA ILE A 363 10.19 8.61 -29.05
C ILE A 363 10.95 9.94 -29.00
N ALA A 364 10.25 11.04 -28.79
CA ALA A 364 10.87 12.37 -28.69
C ALA A 364 11.60 12.60 -27.35
N SER A 365 11.39 11.74 -26.34
CA SER A 365 11.98 11.90 -25.02
C SER A 365 13.22 11.02 -24.85
N ASP A 366 14.32 11.62 -24.41
CA ASP A 366 15.53 10.88 -24.02
C ASP A 366 15.52 10.47 -22.55
N ARG A 367 14.66 11.09 -21.71
CA ARG A 367 14.62 10.87 -20.26
C ARG A 367 13.19 10.65 -19.81
N THR A 368 12.76 9.40 -19.80
CA THR A 368 11.40 9.02 -19.41
C THR A 368 11.40 8.31 -18.06
N ILE A 369 10.54 8.77 -17.16
CA ILE A 369 10.16 8.06 -15.93
C ILE A 369 8.77 7.45 -16.12
N ILE A 370 8.63 6.16 -15.82
CA ILE A 370 7.32 5.51 -15.75
C ILE A 370 6.99 5.22 -14.28
N CYS A 371 5.88 5.80 -13.80
CA CYS A 371 5.36 5.61 -12.45
C CYS A 371 4.15 4.70 -12.48
N TRP A 372 4.03 3.79 -11.51
CA TRP A 372 2.82 2.98 -11.36
C TRP A 372 2.50 2.67 -9.89
N ALA A 373 1.24 2.29 -9.65
CA ALA A 373 0.78 1.82 -8.36
C ALA A 373 -0.17 0.62 -8.53
N MET A 374 -1.08 0.42 -7.58
CA MET A 374 -1.93 -0.78 -7.51
C MET A 374 -2.90 -0.95 -8.69
N GLY A 375 -3.16 0.08 -9.47
CA GLY A 375 -3.88 -0.06 -10.75
C GLY A 375 -3.15 -0.94 -11.77
N ILE A 376 -1.84 -1.18 -11.60
CA ILE A 376 -1.03 -2.10 -12.42
C ILE A 376 -0.79 -3.42 -11.69
N THR A 377 -0.56 -3.38 -10.37
CA THR A 377 -0.07 -4.56 -9.64
C THR A 377 -1.17 -5.56 -9.25
N GLN A 378 -2.45 -5.19 -9.31
CA GLN A 378 -3.57 -6.00 -8.86
C GLN A 378 -4.42 -6.54 -10.03
N HIS A 379 -3.77 -6.98 -11.10
CA HIS A 379 -4.34 -7.66 -12.26
C HIS A 379 -3.77 -9.08 -12.40
N ARG A 380 -4.48 -9.95 -13.12
CA ARG A 380 -4.02 -11.33 -13.37
C ARG A 380 -2.63 -11.37 -14.02
N LYS A 381 -2.39 -10.53 -15.03
CA LYS A 381 -1.13 -10.39 -15.77
C LYS A 381 -0.24 -9.23 -15.26
N ALA A 382 -0.34 -8.90 -13.97
CA ALA A 382 0.39 -7.76 -13.40
C ALA A 382 1.91 -7.88 -13.54
N VAL A 383 2.47 -9.08 -13.34
CA VAL A 383 3.91 -9.33 -13.48
C VAL A 383 4.36 -9.08 -14.91
N ASP A 384 3.64 -9.62 -15.90
CA ASP A 384 3.92 -9.42 -17.33
C ASP A 384 3.74 -7.95 -17.75
N THR A 385 2.71 -7.27 -17.24
CA THR A 385 2.51 -5.83 -17.50
C THR A 385 3.70 -4.99 -17.00
N ILE A 386 4.25 -5.31 -15.83
CA ILE A 386 5.42 -4.60 -15.30
C ILE A 386 6.68 -4.96 -16.09
N ARG A 387 6.82 -6.20 -16.55
CA ARG A 387 7.88 -6.59 -17.49
C ARG A 387 7.82 -5.76 -18.77
N GLU A 388 6.63 -5.48 -19.31
CA GLU A 388 6.47 -4.60 -20.48
C GLU A 388 6.83 -3.14 -20.18
N ILE A 389 6.57 -2.62 -18.96
CA ILE A 389 7.08 -1.30 -18.54
C ILE A 389 8.61 -1.29 -18.59
N ILE A 390 9.25 -2.35 -18.07
CA ILE A 390 10.71 -2.46 -18.08
C ILE A 390 11.23 -2.63 -19.50
N ASN A 391 10.63 -3.49 -20.34
CA ASN A 391 10.97 -3.64 -21.74
C ASN A 391 11.01 -2.28 -22.46
N LEU A 392 9.92 -1.51 -22.33
CA LEU A 392 9.82 -0.18 -22.96
C LEU A 392 10.94 0.75 -22.50
N LEU A 393 11.24 0.82 -21.19
CA LEU A 393 12.35 1.63 -20.66
C LEU A 393 13.72 1.17 -21.19
N LEU A 394 13.95 -0.14 -21.31
CA LEU A 394 15.21 -0.69 -21.79
C LEU A 394 15.48 -0.39 -23.27
N LEU A 395 14.44 -0.35 -24.13
CA LEU A 395 14.57 0.00 -25.55
C LEU A 395 15.24 1.37 -25.78
N ARG A 396 15.07 2.31 -24.85
CA ARG A 396 15.61 3.67 -24.92
C ARG A 396 16.72 3.93 -23.90
N GLY A 397 17.27 2.88 -23.28
CA GLY A 397 18.31 3.00 -22.23
C GLY A 397 17.87 3.85 -21.04
N ASN A 398 16.58 3.87 -20.72
CA ASN A 398 15.98 4.70 -19.67
C ASN A 398 16.13 4.10 -18.25
N ILE A 399 17.24 3.37 -18.02
CA ILE A 399 17.64 2.89 -16.68
C ILE A 399 19.11 3.25 -16.47
N GLY A 400 19.41 3.79 -15.27
CA GLY A 400 20.79 4.17 -14.91
C GLY A 400 21.26 5.44 -15.61
N LYS A 401 20.34 6.35 -15.92
CA LYS A 401 20.67 7.74 -16.32
C LYS A 401 19.76 8.75 -15.57
N PRO A 402 20.29 9.94 -15.23
CA PRO A 402 19.52 10.95 -14.51
C PRO A 402 18.25 11.37 -15.25
N GLY A 403 17.13 11.42 -14.54
CA GLY A 403 15.85 11.82 -15.10
C GLY A 403 15.09 10.70 -15.83
N ALA A 404 15.54 9.46 -15.74
CA ALA A 404 14.89 8.33 -16.39
C ALA A 404 14.89 7.07 -15.52
N GLY A 405 13.84 6.27 -15.61
CA GLY A 405 13.75 4.99 -14.91
C GLY A 405 12.36 4.52 -14.54
N ALA A 406 12.36 3.43 -13.81
CA ALA A 406 11.18 2.78 -13.25
C ALA A 406 10.90 3.31 -11.85
N SER A 407 9.67 3.77 -11.59
CA SER A 407 9.25 4.33 -10.31
C SER A 407 7.96 3.67 -9.80
N PRO A 408 8.05 2.45 -9.20
CA PRO A 408 6.94 1.90 -8.45
C PRO A 408 6.69 2.76 -7.21
N VAL A 409 5.49 3.33 -7.09
CA VAL A 409 5.14 4.24 -6.00
C VAL A 409 4.46 3.46 -4.89
N ARG A 410 5.22 3.17 -3.83
CA ARG A 410 4.77 2.34 -2.70
C ARG A 410 3.68 3.02 -1.87
N GLY A 411 2.74 2.23 -1.37
CA GLY A 411 1.61 2.71 -0.59
C GLY A 411 1.98 3.11 0.84
N HIS A 412 2.36 2.14 1.66
CA HIS A 412 2.66 2.34 3.08
C HIS A 412 4.03 2.98 3.31
N SER A 413 4.14 3.78 4.39
CA SER A 413 5.31 4.60 4.69
C SER A 413 6.63 3.85 4.87
N ASN A 414 6.60 2.56 5.23
CA ASN A 414 7.80 1.73 5.39
C ASN A 414 7.67 0.32 4.77
N VAL A 415 6.72 0.09 3.88
CA VAL A 415 6.53 -1.24 3.26
C VAL A 415 7.77 -1.75 2.52
N GLN A 416 8.61 -0.85 2.01
CA GLN A 416 9.87 -1.21 1.39
C GLN A 416 10.94 -1.52 2.43
N GLY A 417 10.97 -0.76 3.54
CA GLY A 417 11.87 -0.99 4.66
C GLY A 417 11.60 -2.32 5.38
N ASP A 418 10.34 -2.69 5.59
CA ASP A 418 9.99 -3.99 6.18
C ASP A 418 10.63 -5.13 5.38
N ARG A 419 10.52 -5.10 4.04
CA ARG A 419 11.15 -6.08 3.13
C ARG A 419 12.68 -6.03 3.19
N THR A 420 13.24 -4.84 3.25
CA THR A 420 14.70 -4.64 3.37
C THR A 420 15.21 -5.24 4.68
N MET A 421 14.45 -5.12 5.77
CA MET A 421 14.78 -5.68 7.09
C MET A 421 14.52 -7.20 7.21
N GLY A 422 13.96 -7.82 6.19
CA GLY A 422 13.79 -9.27 6.13
C GLY A 422 12.38 -9.80 6.43
N VAL A 423 11.36 -8.93 6.52
CA VAL A 423 9.96 -9.37 6.59
C VAL A 423 9.51 -9.76 5.19
N TRP A 424 9.75 -10.99 4.85
CA TRP A 424 9.37 -11.63 3.60
C TRP A 424 9.44 -13.15 3.74
N GLU A 425 8.45 -13.85 3.24
CA GLU A 425 8.34 -15.29 3.32
C GLU A 425 9.33 -16.06 2.44
N GLN A 426 10.03 -15.36 1.54
CA GLN A 426 10.95 -15.91 0.53
C GLN A 426 12.33 -15.24 0.56
N MET A 427 12.87 -14.95 1.74
CA MET A 427 14.18 -14.30 1.84
C MET A 427 15.28 -15.13 1.15
N PRO A 428 16.20 -14.47 0.43
CA PRO A 428 17.29 -15.18 -0.24
C PRO A 428 18.27 -15.78 0.76
N ASP A 429 18.90 -16.92 0.39
CA ASP A 429 19.85 -17.63 1.20
C ASP A 429 20.99 -16.74 1.74
N SER A 430 21.47 -15.81 0.94
CA SER A 430 22.53 -14.87 1.36
C SER A 430 22.16 -14.03 2.57
N PHE A 431 20.87 -13.62 2.70
CA PHE A 431 20.38 -12.92 3.87
C PHE A 431 20.24 -13.88 5.06
N LEU A 432 19.68 -15.06 4.84
CA LEU A 432 19.51 -16.09 5.88
C LEU A 432 20.87 -16.54 6.43
N ASP A 433 21.88 -16.70 5.57
CA ASP A 433 23.25 -17.03 5.98
C ASP A 433 23.87 -15.88 6.82
N ALA A 434 23.65 -14.64 6.47
CA ALA A 434 24.15 -13.51 7.25
C ALA A 434 23.45 -13.44 8.62
N LEU A 435 22.14 -13.67 8.66
CA LEU A 435 21.35 -13.71 9.88
C LEU A 435 21.81 -14.86 10.80
N GLY A 436 21.99 -16.06 10.24
CA GLY A 436 22.47 -17.22 10.98
C GLY A 436 23.87 -17.05 11.56
N ARG A 437 24.79 -16.45 10.79
CA ARG A 437 26.15 -16.12 11.29
C ARG A 437 26.15 -15.09 12.41
N GLU A 438 25.27 -14.08 12.29
CA GLU A 438 25.20 -13.00 13.29
C GLU A 438 24.66 -13.47 14.62
N PHE A 439 23.64 -14.34 14.61
CA PHE A 439 22.93 -14.77 15.81
C PHE A 439 23.18 -16.23 16.24
N GLY A 440 24.04 -16.94 15.54
CA GLY A 440 24.47 -18.29 15.93
C GLY A 440 23.38 -19.36 15.83
N PHE A 441 22.51 -19.30 14.81
CA PHE A 441 21.48 -20.32 14.58
C PHE A 441 21.34 -20.65 13.09
N GLU A 442 20.64 -21.74 12.76
CA GLU A 442 20.29 -22.09 11.39
C GLU A 442 18.86 -21.62 11.09
N PRO A 443 18.67 -20.57 10.26
CA PRO A 443 17.36 -20.11 9.87
C PRO A 443 16.61 -21.13 9.00
N PRO A 444 15.26 -21.20 9.07
CA PRO A 444 14.48 -22.05 8.16
C PRO A 444 14.68 -21.60 6.70
N ARG A 445 14.76 -22.59 5.78
CA ARG A 445 15.03 -22.36 4.35
C ARG A 445 13.80 -22.49 3.47
N ASP A 446 12.80 -23.25 3.92
CA ASP A 446 11.56 -23.42 3.18
C ASP A 446 10.79 -22.10 3.14
N HIS A 447 10.13 -21.81 2.00
CA HIS A 447 9.30 -20.64 1.86
C HIS A 447 8.11 -20.71 2.84
N GLY A 448 7.81 -19.59 3.47
CA GLY A 448 6.60 -19.41 4.28
C GLY A 448 5.36 -19.13 3.44
N VAL A 449 4.28 -18.73 4.11
CA VAL A 449 3.04 -18.31 3.47
C VAL A 449 3.01 -16.81 3.22
N ASP A 450 2.56 -16.40 2.03
CA ASP A 450 2.12 -15.02 1.74
C ASP A 450 0.74 -14.73 2.36
N ALA A 451 0.22 -13.51 2.18
CA ALA A 451 -1.05 -13.10 2.79
C ALA A 451 -2.26 -13.95 2.32
N VAL A 452 -2.34 -14.29 1.03
CA VAL A 452 -3.43 -15.10 0.48
C VAL A 452 -3.33 -16.56 0.97
N ASN A 453 -2.14 -17.14 0.87
CA ASN A 453 -1.88 -18.49 1.37
C ASN A 453 -1.99 -18.58 2.90
N GLY A 454 -1.73 -17.49 3.61
CA GLY A 454 -1.98 -17.36 5.04
C GLY A 454 -3.47 -17.51 5.38
N ILE A 455 -4.37 -16.85 4.64
CA ILE A 455 -5.81 -17.01 4.82
C ILE A 455 -6.26 -18.44 4.48
N ARG A 456 -5.73 -19.05 3.40
CA ARG A 456 -6.03 -20.46 3.08
C ARG A 456 -5.56 -21.39 4.21
N ALA A 457 -4.36 -21.19 4.73
CA ALA A 457 -3.82 -21.98 5.82
C ALA A 457 -4.60 -21.82 7.14
N LEU A 458 -5.16 -20.64 7.40
CA LEU A 458 -6.10 -20.41 8.50
C LEU A 458 -7.41 -21.17 8.28
N ASP A 459 -7.99 -21.10 7.08
CA ASP A 459 -9.24 -21.79 6.74
C ASP A 459 -9.10 -23.31 6.82
N GLU A 460 -7.94 -23.84 6.45
CA GLU A 460 -7.59 -25.26 6.55
C GLU A 460 -7.19 -25.68 7.98
N GLY A 461 -7.10 -24.77 8.94
CA GLY A 461 -6.71 -25.03 10.33
C GLY A 461 -5.21 -25.36 10.49
N ARG A 462 -4.38 -25.11 9.48
CA ARG A 462 -2.91 -25.30 9.55
C ARG A 462 -2.22 -24.24 10.39
N ILE A 463 -2.69 -22.98 10.33
CA ILE A 463 -2.23 -21.90 11.20
C ILE A 463 -3.15 -21.83 12.43
N LYS A 464 -2.57 -22.02 13.61
CA LYS A 464 -3.26 -22.02 14.91
C LYS A 464 -3.05 -20.72 15.69
N VAL A 465 -1.92 -20.02 15.45
CA VAL A 465 -1.59 -18.76 16.12
C VAL A 465 -1.31 -17.70 15.05
N TRP A 466 -2.02 -16.58 15.15
CA TRP A 466 -1.83 -15.42 14.29
C TRP A 466 -1.33 -14.22 15.08
N VAL A 467 -0.20 -13.64 14.71
CA VAL A 467 0.34 -12.42 15.30
C VAL A 467 0.37 -11.34 14.24
N GLY A 468 -0.29 -10.19 14.48
CA GLY A 468 -0.33 -9.05 13.59
C GLY A 468 0.43 -7.85 14.16
N LEU A 469 1.50 -7.43 13.50
CA LEU A 469 2.24 -6.21 13.81
C LEU A 469 1.64 -5.04 13.01
N GLY A 470 0.72 -4.32 13.64
CA GLY A 470 -0.02 -3.23 13.04
C GLY A 470 -1.02 -3.67 11.96
N GLY A 471 -1.65 -2.69 11.33
CA GLY A 471 -2.56 -2.91 10.20
C GLY A 471 -3.96 -3.37 10.59
N ASN A 472 -4.68 -3.79 9.56
CA ASN A 472 -6.03 -4.32 9.63
C ASN A 472 -6.19 -5.34 8.49
N LEU A 473 -5.64 -6.54 8.69
CA LEU A 473 -5.63 -7.58 7.64
C LEU A 473 -7.04 -7.88 7.14
N LEU A 474 -8.00 -8.11 8.04
CA LEU A 474 -9.35 -8.53 7.69
C LEU A 474 -10.13 -7.47 6.91
N GLY A 475 -9.82 -6.18 7.13
CA GLY A 475 -10.34 -5.11 6.28
C GLY A 475 -9.57 -4.94 4.96
N ALA A 476 -8.34 -5.45 4.86
CA ALA A 476 -7.48 -5.22 3.70
C ALA A 476 -7.47 -6.35 2.67
N ILE A 477 -7.60 -7.61 3.12
CA ILE A 477 -7.56 -8.79 2.25
C ILE A 477 -8.84 -8.93 1.42
N SER A 478 -8.73 -9.59 0.28
CA SER A 478 -9.87 -10.00 -0.54
C SER A 478 -10.72 -11.09 0.14
N ASP A 479 -11.94 -11.29 -0.35
CA ASP A 479 -12.89 -12.29 0.15
C ASP A 479 -13.12 -12.17 1.68
N THR A 480 -13.58 -10.99 2.09
CA THR A 480 -13.71 -10.60 3.50
C THR A 480 -14.41 -11.66 4.35
N ASN A 481 -15.47 -12.31 3.83
CA ASN A 481 -16.21 -13.32 4.60
C ASN A 481 -15.41 -14.58 4.85
N LEU A 482 -14.68 -15.07 3.84
CA LEU A 482 -13.79 -16.22 4.01
C LEU A 482 -12.67 -15.89 5.00
N ALA A 483 -12.05 -14.71 4.87
CA ALA A 483 -10.99 -14.28 5.75
C ALA A 483 -11.44 -14.14 7.22
N GLU A 484 -12.64 -13.59 7.46
CA GLU A 484 -13.25 -13.51 8.79
C GLU A 484 -13.53 -14.91 9.38
N SER A 485 -14.13 -15.80 8.57
CA SER A 485 -14.40 -17.17 8.97
C SER A 485 -13.11 -17.93 9.32
N ALA A 486 -12.07 -17.77 8.50
CA ALA A 486 -10.78 -18.40 8.69
C ALA A 486 -10.09 -17.91 9.99
N MET A 487 -10.12 -16.60 10.26
CA MET A 487 -9.53 -16.04 11.49
C MET A 487 -10.16 -16.61 12.76
N ARG A 488 -11.48 -16.85 12.77
CA ARG A 488 -12.20 -17.43 13.91
C ARG A 488 -11.75 -18.85 14.28
N ARG A 489 -11.06 -19.55 13.38
CA ARG A 489 -10.52 -20.91 13.62
C ARG A 489 -9.18 -20.92 14.35
N THR A 490 -8.55 -19.76 14.55
CA THR A 490 -7.28 -19.69 15.30
C THR A 490 -7.49 -19.95 16.79
N ARG A 491 -6.51 -20.58 17.43
CA ARG A 491 -6.50 -20.74 18.89
C ARG A 491 -6.18 -19.42 19.59
N LEU A 492 -5.29 -18.62 18.98
CA LEU A 492 -4.91 -17.30 19.49
C LEU A 492 -4.70 -16.34 18.34
N SER A 493 -5.34 -15.16 18.42
CA SER A 493 -5.04 -13.98 17.60
C SER A 493 -4.43 -12.88 18.46
N VAL A 494 -3.28 -12.32 18.05
CA VAL A 494 -2.58 -11.23 18.74
C VAL A 494 -2.48 -10.05 17.80
N GLN A 495 -2.89 -8.86 18.24
CA GLN A 495 -2.82 -7.64 17.46
C GLN A 495 -2.03 -6.56 18.20
N LEU A 496 -0.91 -6.11 17.62
CA LEU A 496 -0.16 -4.95 18.09
C LEU A 496 -0.71 -3.72 17.36
N SER A 497 -1.41 -2.84 18.07
CA SER A 497 -2.21 -1.80 17.42
C SER A 497 -2.29 -0.49 18.17
N THR A 498 -2.49 0.59 17.42
CA THR A 498 -2.69 1.92 17.98
C THR A 498 -4.17 2.23 18.25
N LYS A 499 -5.08 1.71 17.40
CA LYS A 499 -6.53 2.01 17.40
C LYS A 499 -7.32 0.78 17.00
N LEU A 500 -8.62 0.78 17.34
CA LEU A 500 -9.52 -0.32 16.98
C LEU A 500 -9.77 -0.38 15.47
N ASN A 501 -9.91 -1.59 14.97
CA ASN A 501 -10.31 -1.92 13.62
C ASN A 501 -10.91 -3.33 13.57
N ARG A 502 -11.28 -3.81 12.39
CA ARG A 502 -11.95 -5.10 12.17
C ARG A 502 -11.18 -6.30 12.74
N SER A 503 -9.85 -6.31 12.64
CA SER A 503 -9.02 -7.41 13.13
C SER A 503 -9.00 -7.56 14.66
N HIS A 504 -9.55 -6.58 15.40
CA HIS A 504 -9.72 -6.68 16.85
C HIS A 504 -11.07 -7.26 17.26
N VAL A 505 -12.03 -7.21 16.35
CA VAL A 505 -13.42 -7.65 16.58
C VAL A 505 -13.61 -9.10 16.16
N ILE A 506 -13.04 -9.46 15.01
CA ILE A 506 -13.05 -10.83 14.50
C ILE A 506 -11.80 -11.54 15.00
N THR A 507 -11.98 -12.44 15.95
CA THR A 507 -10.88 -13.04 16.71
C THR A 507 -10.89 -14.57 16.68
N GLY A 508 -9.77 -15.15 17.03
CA GLY A 508 -9.69 -16.57 17.39
C GLY A 508 -10.43 -16.93 18.67
N GLU A 509 -10.23 -18.17 19.13
CA GLU A 509 -10.78 -18.66 20.39
C GLU A 509 -10.34 -17.81 21.59
N GLU A 510 -9.04 -17.48 21.64
CA GLU A 510 -8.45 -16.49 22.54
C GLU A 510 -7.91 -15.31 21.72
N ALA A 511 -7.87 -14.10 22.30
CA ALA A 511 -7.35 -12.93 21.62
C ALA A 511 -6.63 -11.96 22.56
N LEU A 512 -5.61 -11.29 22.03
CA LEU A 512 -4.86 -10.23 22.70
C LEU A 512 -4.79 -8.98 21.81
N ILE A 513 -5.00 -7.83 22.42
CA ILE A 513 -4.68 -6.52 21.81
C ILE A 513 -3.60 -5.88 22.67
N LEU A 514 -2.47 -5.54 22.04
CA LEU A 514 -1.31 -4.94 22.67
C LEU A 514 -1.16 -3.49 22.20
N PRO A 515 -1.21 -2.50 23.14
CA PRO A 515 -1.21 -1.08 22.81
C PRO A 515 0.17 -0.60 22.38
N VAL A 516 0.24 0.02 21.20
CA VAL A 516 1.48 0.48 20.58
C VAL A 516 1.61 2.00 20.65
N LEU A 517 2.85 2.50 20.86
CA LEU A 517 3.20 3.90 20.65
C LEU A 517 3.03 4.25 19.16
N GLY A 518 2.51 5.44 18.88
CA GLY A 518 2.55 5.99 17.54
C GLY A 518 3.89 6.66 17.22
N ARG A 519 4.17 6.90 15.94
CA ARG A 519 5.39 7.63 15.52
C ARG A 519 5.48 9.05 16.08
N THR A 520 4.34 9.64 16.42
CA THR A 520 4.28 10.96 17.06
C THR A 520 4.73 10.96 18.51
N GLU A 521 4.76 9.79 19.17
CA GLU A 521 5.04 9.64 20.60
C GLU A 521 6.49 9.27 20.87
N VAL A 522 7.06 9.86 21.93
CA VAL A 522 8.45 9.60 22.35
C VAL A 522 8.52 8.23 22.98
N ASP A 523 9.38 7.38 22.44
CA ASP A 523 9.76 6.10 23.04
C ASP A 523 10.94 6.33 24.00
N MET A 524 10.72 6.04 25.29
CA MET A 524 11.74 6.18 26.33
C MET A 524 12.22 4.79 26.78
N GLN A 525 13.49 4.50 26.53
CA GLN A 525 14.15 3.26 26.95
C GLN A 525 15.28 3.57 27.96
N ALA A 526 16.04 2.59 28.38
CA ALA A 526 17.07 2.74 29.41
C ALA A 526 18.16 3.77 29.03
N SER A 527 18.58 3.81 27.75
CA SER A 527 19.54 4.79 27.24
C SER A 527 18.95 6.19 26.97
N GLY A 528 17.64 6.37 27.14
CA GLY A 528 16.93 7.64 26.89
C GLY A 528 15.93 7.56 25.73
N PRO A 529 15.55 8.72 25.13
CA PRO A 529 14.61 8.77 24.02
C PRO A 529 15.20 8.09 22.78
N GLN A 530 14.46 7.14 22.24
CA GLN A 530 14.82 6.41 21.03
C GLN A 530 14.25 7.09 19.79
N TYR A 531 14.92 6.91 18.65
CA TYR A 531 14.35 7.15 17.33
C TYR A 531 14.25 5.83 16.56
N VAL A 532 13.41 5.81 15.56
CA VAL A 532 13.26 4.69 14.64
C VAL A 532 13.58 5.12 13.22
N THR A 533 13.79 4.17 12.33
CA THR A 533 14.10 4.45 10.93
C THR A 533 13.07 3.88 9.99
N VAL A 534 12.93 4.50 8.81
CA VAL A 534 12.03 4.09 7.72
C VAL A 534 12.73 4.22 6.37
N GLU A 535 12.27 3.45 5.37
CA GLU A 535 12.73 3.51 3.97
C GLU A 535 11.58 3.92 3.04
N ASP A 536 11.79 4.95 2.24
CA ASP A 536 10.81 5.44 1.27
C ASP A 536 10.85 4.72 -0.10
N SER A 537 9.98 5.13 -1.04
CA SER A 537 9.85 4.53 -2.37
C SER A 537 11.10 4.64 -3.26
N VAL A 538 12.02 5.56 -2.96
CA VAL A 538 13.27 5.75 -3.73
C VAL A 538 14.51 5.26 -3.00
N CYS A 539 14.32 4.40 -1.99
CA CYS A 539 15.38 3.77 -1.18
C CYS A 539 16.10 4.74 -0.23
N ALA A 540 15.54 5.89 0.11
CA ALA A 540 16.11 6.76 1.12
C ALA A 540 15.68 6.29 2.53
N VAL A 541 16.67 6.14 3.41
CA VAL A 541 16.47 5.75 4.82
C VAL A 541 16.69 6.97 5.71
N HIS A 542 15.70 7.28 6.55
CA HIS A 542 15.77 8.42 7.44
C HIS A 542 15.25 8.10 8.84
N ALA A 543 15.69 8.93 9.80
CA ALA A 543 15.29 8.84 11.19
C ALA A 543 13.93 9.51 11.44
N SER A 544 13.16 8.95 12.36
CA SER A 544 11.86 9.43 12.82
C SER A 544 11.88 9.58 14.34
N HIS A 545 11.64 10.79 14.85
CA HIS A 545 11.71 11.14 16.26
C HIS A 545 10.34 11.53 16.81
N GLY A 546 9.82 10.79 17.77
CA GLY A 546 8.57 11.15 18.46
C GLY A 546 8.64 12.53 19.12
N GLN A 547 7.51 13.23 19.16
CA GLN A 547 7.44 14.63 19.58
C GLN A 547 6.59 14.87 20.82
N ILE A 548 5.69 13.95 21.17
CA ILE A 548 4.76 14.10 22.29
C ILE A 548 4.90 12.92 23.27
N LYS A 549 4.49 13.14 24.50
CA LYS A 549 4.43 12.06 25.49
C LYS A 549 3.29 11.11 25.16
N PRO A 550 3.47 9.80 25.38
CA PRO A 550 2.39 8.81 25.32
C PRO A 550 1.21 9.20 26.22
N ILE A 551 0.01 8.89 25.78
CA ILE A 551 -1.21 9.19 26.56
C ILE A 551 -1.48 8.20 27.68
N SER A 552 -0.75 7.08 27.74
CA SER A 552 -0.77 6.09 28.82
C SER A 552 0.64 5.55 29.04
N SER A 553 0.98 5.27 30.30
CA SER A 553 2.20 4.60 30.69
C SER A 553 2.22 3.10 30.41
N GLN A 554 1.06 2.53 30.03
CA GLN A 554 0.94 1.12 29.66
C GLN A 554 1.24 0.86 28.17
N MET A 555 1.38 1.91 27.37
CA MET A 555 1.74 1.76 25.96
C MET A 555 3.25 1.49 25.83
N ARG A 556 3.62 0.61 24.89
CA ARG A 556 5.01 0.30 24.56
C ARG A 556 5.26 0.46 23.07
N SER A 557 6.51 0.65 22.68
CA SER A 557 6.89 0.65 21.27
C SER A 557 6.73 -0.74 20.64
N GLU A 558 6.54 -0.79 19.32
CA GLU A 558 6.52 -2.03 18.54
C GLU A 558 7.77 -2.86 18.84
N THR A 559 8.93 -2.22 18.83
CA THR A 559 10.25 -2.82 19.11
C THR A 559 10.29 -3.48 20.49
N ALA A 560 9.83 -2.78 21.54
CA ALA A 560 9.80 -3.31 22.89
C ALA A 560 8.79 -4.44 23.08
N ILE A 561 7.64 -4.40 22.39
CA ILE A 561 6.65 -5.48 22.44
C ILE A 561 7.21 -6.73 21.76
N VAL A 562 7.81 -6.58 20.58
CA VAL A 562 8.40 -7.71 19.84
C VAL A 562 9.51 -8.37 20.66
N ALA A 563 10.42 -7.59 21.24
CA ALA A 563 11.49 -8.12 22.11
C ALA A 563 10.93 -8.83 23.35
N GLY A 564 9.88 -8.26 23.99
CA GLY A 564 9.20 -8.88 25.13
C GLY A 564 8.51 -10.21 24.79
N MET A 565 7.86 -10.29 23.63
CA MET A 565 7.29 -11.56 23.11
C MET A 565 8.39 -12.59 22.86
N ALA A 566 9.45 -12.19 22.15
CA ALA A 566 10.57 -13.07 21.83
C ALA A 566 11.25 -13.60 23.09
N HIS A 567 11.53 -12.74 24.07
CA HIS A 567 12.10 -13.13 25.34
C HIS A 567 11.20 -14.12 26.11
N ALA A 568 9.88 -13.88 26.16
CA ALA A 568 8.94 -14.76 26.84
C ALA A 568 8.79 -16.14 26.17
N VAL A 569 8.91 -16.22 24.85
CA VAL A 569 8.77 -17.46 24.07
C VAL A 569 10.07 -18.25 24.00
N LEU A 570 11.18 -17.56 23.75
CA LEU A 570 12.47 -18.16 23.40
C LEU A 570 13.48 -18.13 24.55
N GLY A 571 13.27 -17.26 25.56
CA GLY A 571 14.28 -17.02 26.61
C GLY A 571 15.61 -16.57 26.01
N ASP A 572 16.70 -17.15 26.49
CA ASP A 572 18.06 -16.86 26.02
C ASP A 572 18.53 -17.83 24.91
N ARG A 573 17.60 -18.37 24.14
CA ARG A 573 17.93 -19.29 23.02
C ARG A 573 18.93 -18.62 22.08
N HIS A 574 19.97 -19.36 21.73
CA HIS A 574 21.12 -18.89 20.92
C HIS A 574 21.90 -17.70 21.51
N GLY A 575 21.74 -17.41 22.80
CA GLY A 575 22.43 -16.31 23.47
C GLY A 575 21.95 -14.92 23.03
N ILE A 576 20.76 -14.80 22.46
CA ILE A 576 20.18 -13.53 21.97
C ILE A 576 19.62 -12.77 23.17
N ASP A 577 20.19 -11.60 23.45
CA ASP A 577 19.74 -10.68 24.50
C ASP A 577 18.64 -9.76 23.98
N TRP A 578 17.42 -10.28 23.90
CA TRP A 578 16.24 -9.55 23.39
C TRP A 578 15.97 -8.27 24.16
N LEU A 579 16.13 -8.28 25.48
CA LEU A 579 15.82 -7.11 26.31
C LEU A 579 16.95 -6.07 26.28
N GLY A 580 18.20 -6.49 26.22
CA GLY A 580 19.33 -5.58 26.06
C GLY A 580 19.30 -4.83 24.73
N MET A 581 18.78 -5.44 23.66
CA MET A 581 18.61 -4.77 22.36
C MET A 581 17.64 -3.59 22.40
N ILE A 582 16.66 -3.58 23.31
CA ILE A 582 15.70 -2.47 23.41
C ILE A 582 16.11 -1.39 24.40
N ASP A 583 17.09 -1.64 25.25
CA ASP A 583 17.65 -0.61 26.12
C ASP A 583 18.27 0.54 25.32
N ASP A 584 18.86 0.19 24.17
CA ASP A 584 19.38 1.13 23.18
C ASP A 584 19.24 0.58 21.77
N TYR A 585 18.44 1.24 20.92
CA TYR A 585 18.20 0.80 19.53
C TYR A 585 19.42 0.86 18.62
N ASP A 586 20.51 1.49 19.05
CA ASP A 586 21.79 1.40 18.35
C ASP A 586 22.29 -0.03 18.25
N VAL A 587 22.03 -0.87 19.27
CA VAL A 587 22.37 -2.30 19.24
C VAL A 587 21.65 -3.02 18.11
N ILE A 588 20.36 -2.75 17.93
CA ILE A 588 19.57 -3.33 16.81
C ILE A 588 20.15 -2.88 15.47
N ARG A 589 20.45 -1.58 15.33
CA ARG A 589 21.01 -1.01 14.11
C ARG A 589 22.42 -1.51 13.79
N ASP A 590 23.19 -1.89 14.79
CA ASP A 590 24.48 -2.57 14.60
C ASP A 590 24.30 -3.98 14.04
N HIS A 591 23.28 -4.73 14.48
CA HIS A 591 22.90 -6.01 13.87
C HIS A 591 22.41 -5.81 12.43
N ILE A 592 21.54 -4.84 12.18
CA ILE A 592 21.10 -4.46 10.81
C ILE A 592 22.31 -4.18 9.92
N SER A 593 23.30 -3.44 10.44
CA SER A 593 24.53 -3.10 9.70
C SER A 593 25.33 -4.32 9.25
N ARG A 594 25.31 -5.41 10.03
CA ARG A 594 26.04 -6.66 9.73
C ARG A 594 25.25 -7.67 8.90
N VAL A 595 23.91 -7.64 8.98
CA VAL A 595 23.04 -8.61 8.32
C VAL A 595 22.49 -8.09 6.99
N VAL A 596 22.04 -6.83 6.94
CA VAL A 596 21.26 -6.31 5.81
C VAL A 596 22.18 -5.73 4.73
N PRO A 597 22.11 -6.22 3.48
CA PRO A 597 22.91 -5.69 2.39
C PRO A 597 22.74 -4.19 2.18
N GLY A 598 23.84 -3.46 2.02
CA GLY A 598 23.84 -2.00 1.82
C GLY A 598 23.74 -1.16 3.09
N CYS A 599 23.50 -1.79 4.25
CA CYS A 599 23.30 -1.11 5.54
C CYS A 599 24.58 -0.96 6.40
N ALA A 600 25.77 -1.31 5.92
CA ALA A 600 27.02 -1.12 6.67
C ALA A 600 27.15 0.31 7.19
N GLY A 601 27.47 0.46 8.48
CA GLY A 601 27.53 1.76 9.17
C GLY A 601 26.17 2.43 9.38
N TYR A 602 25.13 1.64 9.62
CA TYR A 602 23.73 2.10 9.68
C TYR A 602 23.52 3.21 10.71
N ASN A 603 24.01 3.04 11.96
CA ASN A 603 23.91 4.04 13.02
C ASN A 603 24.51 5.39 12.63
N GLU A 604 25.73 5.38 12.05
CA GLU A 604 26.39 6.61 11.60
C GLU A 604 25.60 7.29 10.46
N LYS A 605 25.13 6.50 9.50
CA LYS A 605 24.42 7.00 8.32
C LYS A 605 23.05 7.58 8.66
N THR A 606 22.29 6.94 9.55
CA THR A 606 20.95 7.39 9.95
C THR A 606 20.98 8.64 10.83
N ARG A 607 22.09 8.92 11.51
CA ARG A 607 22.32 10.17 12.27
C ARG A 607 22.66 11.37 11.38
N ARG A 608 22.97 11.14 10.11
CA ARG A 608 23.16 12.25 9.16
C ARG A 608 21.84 12.98 8.99
N ARG A 609 21.92 14.27 8.79
CA ARG A 609 20.74 15.14 8.68
C ARG A 609 19.77 14.70 7.60
N ASP A 610 20.28 14.13 6.49
CA ASP A 610 19.50 13.69 5.32
C ASP A 610 19.38 12.16 5.23
N GLY A 611 19.77 11.44 6.32
CA GLY A 611 19.85 9.99 6.28
C GLY A 611 20.83 9.49 5.22
N PHE A 612 20.45 8.44 4.51
CA PHE A 612 21.23 7.91 3.38
C PHE A 612 20.33 7.17 2.39
N VAL A 613 20.81 7.03 1.17
CA VAL A 613 20.13 6.24 0.12
C VAL A 613 20.82 4.89 0.01
N LEU A 614 20.02 3.82 0.01
CA LEU A 614 20.54 2.46 -0.19
C LEU A 614 21.14 2.31 -1.59
N PRO A 615 22.21 1.53 -1.74
CA PRO A 615 22.80 1.22 -3.05
C PRO A 615 21.76 0.56 -3.97
N ASN A 616 21.78 0.93 -5.24
CA ASN A 616 20.89 0.43 -6.26
C ASN A 616 21.69 0.17 -7.54
N GLY A 617 22.01 -1.09 -7.82
CA GLY A 617 22.88 -1.48 -8.95
C GLY A 617 22.42 -0.91 -10.29
N PRO A 618 21.14 -1.08 -10.69
CA PRO A 618 20.62 -0.54 -11.95
C PRO A 618 20.70 1.00 -12.04
N ARG A 619 20.33 1.72 -10.99
CA ARG A 619 20.35 3.18 -10.94
C ARG A 619 21.78 3.73 -10.94
N ASP A 620 22.63 3.19 -10.06
CA ASP A 620 23.91 3.81 -9.71
C ASP A 620 25.03 3.42 -10.68
N ALA A 621 24.96 2.23 -11.29
CA ALA A 621 26.08 1.65 -12.07
C ALA A 621 25.64 0.81 -13.29
N ARG A 622 24.35 0.79 -13.67
CA ARG A 622 23.83 -0.12 -14.70
C ARG A 622 24.26 -1.58 -14.48
N ARG A 623 24.35 -1.98 -13.20
CA ARG A 623 24.62 -3.35 -12.78
C ARG A 623 23.30 -4.05 -12.48
N PHE A 624 23.09 -5.17 -13.14
CA PHE A 624 21.85 -5.94 -13.04
C PHE A 624 22.16 -7.29 -12.39
N ASP A 625 21.66 -7.49 -11.17
CA ASP A 625 21.88 -8.73 -10.40
C ASP A 625 20.86 -9.81 -10.85
N THR A 626 20.88 -10.14 -12.13
CA THR A 626 20.11 -11.20 -12.80
C THR A 626 21.02 -12.42 -13.05
N ALA A 627 20.45 -13.52 -13.53
CA ALA A 627 21.20 -14.75 -13.80
C ALA A 627 22.33 -14.56 -14.84
N THR A 628 22.20 -13.61 -15.77
CA THR A 628 23.19 -13.33 -16.82
C THR A 628 24.05 -12.10 -16.52
N GLY A 629 23.74 -11.36 -15.45
CA GLY A 629 24.36 -10.07 -15.16
C GLY A 629 23.91 -8.92 -16.06
N LYS A 630 22.89 -9.16 -16.91
CA LYS A 630 22.28 -8.18 -17.81
C LYS A 630 20.80 -7.97 -17.50
N ALA A 631 20.24 -6.82 -17.87
CA ALA A 631 18.81 -6.61 -17.88
C ALA A 631 18.13 -7.52 -18.91
N ARG A 632 16.94 -8.01 -18.57
CA ARG A 632 16.21 -8.95 -19.45
C ARG A 632 15.04 -8.25 -20.12
N ILE A 633 15.06 -8.18 -21.43
CA ILE A 633 13.91 -7.88 -22.28
C ILE A 633 13.14 -9.19 -22.44
N THR A 634 11.87 -9.20 -22.03
CA THR A 634 11.08 -10.44 -21.93
C THR A 634 9.97 -10.48 -22.97
N VAL A 635 9.63 -11.68 -23.40
CA VAL A 635 8.43 -11.93 -24.23
C VAL A 635 7.27 -12.29 -23.30
N ASN A 636 6.15 -11.55 -23.42
CA ASN A 636 4.98 -11.78 -22.62
C ASN A 636 3.74 -11.86 -23.53
N GLU A 637 3.01 -12.97 -23.47
CA GLU A 637 1.82 -13.16 -24.30
C GLU A 637 0.67 -12.25 -23.81
N LEU A 638 0.07 -11.52 -24.75
CA LEU A 638 -1.06 -10.63 -24.46
C LEU A 638 -2.27 -11.43 -23.99
N GLU A 639 -2.78 -11.04 -22.84
CA GLU A 639 -4.04 -11.51 -22.28
C GLU A 639 -4.77 -10.33 -21.64
N HIS A 640 -6.04 -10.18 -21.94
CA HIS A 640 -6.90 -9.19 -21.29
C HIS A 640 -8.18 -9.85 -20.79
N VAL A 641 -8.86 -9.19 -19.86
CA VAL A 641 -10.12 -9.69 -19.32
C VAL A 641 -11.26 -9.37 -20.30
N GLU A 642 -11.88 -10.41 -20.86
CA GLU A 642 -13.09 -10.25 -21.63
C GLU A 642 -14.25 -9.86 -20.72
N CYS A 643 -14.99 -8.82 -21.10
CA CYS A 643 -16.18 -8.37 -20.41
C CYS A 643 -17.43 -8.85 -21.16
N PRO A 644 -18.18 -9.84 -20.64
CA PRO A 644 -19.39 -10.33 -21.30
C PRO A 644 -20.44 -9.21 -21.43
N PRO A 645 -21.37 -9.29 -22.42
CA PRO A 645 -22.45 -8.32 -22.53
C PRO A 645 -23.30 -8.20 -21.26
N GLY A 646 -23.63 -6.96 -20.87
CA GLY A 646 -24.38 -6.68 -19.65
C GLY A 646 -23.54 -6.83 -18.36
N ARG A 647 -22.22 -6.90 -18.48
CA ARG A 647 -21.26 -6.92 -17.36
C ARG A 647 -20.37 -5.69 -17.40
N LEU A 648 -19.71 -5.42 -16.27
CA LEU A 648 -18.75 -4.36 -16.11
C LEU A 648 -17.46 -4.92 -15.45
N LEU A 649 -16.33 -4.27 -15.71
CA LEU A 649 -15.07 -4.56 -15.04
C LEU A 649 -14.93 -3.64 -13.82
N LEU A 650 -15.15 -4.18 -12.64
CA LEU A 650 -15.02 -3.45 -11.39
C LEU A 650 -13.55 -3.29 -11.01
N GLN A 651 -13.19 -2.10 -10.55
CA GLN A 651 -11.96 -1.81 -9.83
C GLN A 651 -12.28 -1.29 -8.41
N THR A 652 -11.61 -1.82 -7.40
CA THR A 652 -11.70 -1.25 -6.06
C THR A 652 -10.82 0.00 -5.99
N VAL A 653 -11.31 1.08 -5.37
CA VAL A 653 -10.58 2.34 -5.29
C VAL A 653 -10.63 2.91 -3.88
N ARG A 654 -9.63 3.71 -3.49
CA ARG A 654 -9.67 4.46 -2.23
C ARG A 654 -10.42 5.77 -2.42
N SER A 655 -11.17 6.19 -1.39
CA SER A 655 -11.67 7.56 -1.30
C SER A 655 -10.53 8.54 -1.00
N HIS A 656 -10.72 9.82 -1.28
CA HIS A 656 -9.68 10.83 -1.02
C HIS A 656 -9.29 10.93 0.45
N ASP A 657 -10.24 10.81 1.34
CA ASP A 657 -10.04 10.94 2.79
C ASP A 657 -9.69 9.61 3.49
N GLN A 658 -9.16 8.66 2.76
CA GLN A 658 -8.81 7.34 3.26
C GLN A 658 -7.32 7.08 3.13
N PHE A 659 -6.76 6.35 4.10
CA PHE A 659 -5.44 5.73 3.96
C PHE A 659 -5.51 4.24 4.30
N ASN A 660 -5.54 3.40 3.27
CA ASN A 660 -5.81 1.97 3.34
C ASN A 660 -7.02 1.68 4.25
N THR A 661 -6.90 0.75 5.22
CA THR A 661 -7.97 0.38 6.15
C THR A 661 -7.78 0.97 7.55
N THR A 662 -6.91 1.95 7.71
CA THR A 662 -6.55 2.51 9.03
C THR A 662 -7.01 3.95 9.25
N ILE A 663 -7.30 4.68 8.19
CA ILE A 663 -7.84 6.04 8.25
C ILE A 663 -9.00 6.11 7.28
N TYR A 664 -10.14 6.50 7.80
CA TYR A 664 -11.36 6.65 7.02
C TYR A 664 -11.93 8.05 7.14
N SER A 665 -12.59 8.50 6.07
CA SER A 665 -13.59 9.54 6.13
C SER A 665 -14.82 9.13 5.33
N LEU A 666 -15.93 9.75 5.65
CA LEU A 666 -17.21 9.55 4.96
C LEU A 666 -17.36 10.50 3.76
N ASN A 667 -16.31 11.24 3.44
CA ASN A 667 -16.35 12.27 2.40
C ASN A 667 -15.21 12.06 1.39
N ASP A 668 -15.56 11.77 0.15
CA ASP A 668 -14.62 11.87 -0.98
C ASP A 668 -14.88 13.17 -1.74
N ARG A 669 -14.24 14.24 -1.29
CA ARG A 669 -14.45 15.55 -1.87
C ARG A 669 -13.97 15.68 -3.33
N TYR A 670 -13.13 14.77 -3.83
CA TYR A 670 -12.68 14.78 -5.22
C TYR A 670 -13.68 14.13 -6.16
N ARG A 671 -14.32 13.04 -5.73
CA ARG A 671 -15.36 12.38 -6.51
C ARG A 671 -16.78 12.86 -6.17
N GLY A 672 -16.90 13.83 -5.24
CA GLY A 672 -18.18 14.46 -4.94
C GLY A 672 -19.07 13.69 -3.96
N ILE A 673 -18.55 12.69 -3.27
CA ILE A 673 -19.31 11.89 -2.29
C ILE A 673 -19.15 12.47 -0.89
N LYS A 674 -20.27 12.58 -0.15
CA LYS A 674 -20.30 12.99 1.26
C LYS A 674 -21.21 12.09 2.06
N LYS A 675 -20.90 11.98 3.36
CA LYS A 675 -21.67 11.26 4.40
C LYS A 675 -21.84 9.76 4.15
N GLY A 676 -21.00 9.14 3.35
CA GLY A 676 -21.07 7.69 3.15
C GLY A 676 -20.11 7.16 2.13
N ARG A 677 -20.18 5.83 1.91
CA ARG A 677 -19.23 5.08 1.10
C ARG A 677 -19.89 4.02 0.19
N SER A 678 -21.17 3.68 0.40
CA SER A 678 -21.90 2.67 -0.37
C SER A 678 -22.30 3.20 -1.75
N VAL A 679 -21.29 3.42 -2.62
CA VAL A 679 -21.47 3.91 -4.00
C VAL A 679 -20.70 3.06 -4.99
N ILE A 680 -21.25 2.95 -6.21
CA ILE A 680 -20.56 2.41 -7.39
C ILE A 680 -20.58 3.45 -8.52
N PHE A 681 -19.41 3.79 -9.03
CA PHE A 681 -19.23 4.72 -10.13
C PHE A 681 -19.29 3.97 -11.47
N VAL A 682 -20.16 4.40 -12.37
CA VAL A 682 -20.38 3.77 -13.67
C VAL A 682 -20.53 4.84 -14.74
N HIS A 683 -20.07 4.56 -15.97
CA HIS A 683 -20.23 5.49 -17.09
C HIS A 683 -21.74 5.73 -17.36
N PRO A 684 -22.17 6.97 -17.63
CA PRO A 684 -23.59 7.28 -17.88
C PRO A 684 -24.22 6.43 -18.99
N ASP A 685 -23.48 6.20 -20.10
CA ASP A 685 -23.99 5.37 -21.19
C ASP A 685 -24.10 3.89 -20.80
N ASP A 686 -23.20 3.38 -19.96
CA ASP A 686 -23.29 2.00 -19.46
C ASP A 686 -24.49 1.83 -18.52
N LEU A 687 -24.78 2.84 -17.66
CA LEU A 687 -26.00 2.86 -16.85
C LEU A 687 -27.25 2.82 -17.74
N ALA A 688 -27.31 3.64 -18.79
CA ALA A 688 -28.42 3.67 -19.72
C ALA A 688 -28.60 2.33 -20.45
N GLU A 689 -27.51 1.68 -20.90
CA GLU A 689 -27.54 0.36 -21.52
C GLU A 689 -28.03 -0.74 -20.58
N LEU A 690 -27.69 -0.63 -19.28
CA LEU A 690 -28.14 -1.55 -18.22
C LEU A 690 -29.56 -1.26 -17.71
N GLY A 691 -30.18 -0.15 -18.14
CA GLY A 691 -31.48 0.29 -17.65
C GLY A 691 -31.50 0.74 -16.19
N ILE A 692 -30.37 1.26 -15.69
CA ILE A 692 -30.18 1.76 -14.33
C ILE A 692 -30.13 3.29 -14.37
N GLU A 693 -30.91 3.94 -13.51
CA GLU A 693 -30.90 5.39 -13.38
C GLU A 693 -29.74 5.88 -12.50
N ASP A 694 -29.27 7.11 -12.73
CA ASP A 694 -28.32 7.78 -11.82
C ASP A 694 -28.95 7.92 -10.44
N ASP A 695 -28.16 7.62 -9.39
CA ASP A 695 -28.58 7.61 -7.99
C ASP A 695 -29.55 6.46 -7.61
N GLN A 696 -29.78 5.50 -8.50
CA GLN A 696 -30.58 4.30 -8.20
C GLN A 696 -29.82 3.37 -7.26
N THR A 697 -30.57 2.72 -6.34
CA THR A 697 -30.01 1.68 -5.48
C THR A 697 -29.89 0.36 -6.23
N VAL A 698 -28.71 -0.25 -6.17
CA VAL A 698 -28.36 -1.49 -6.85
C VAL A 698 -27.68 -2.50 -5.92
N ASP A 699 -27.82 -3.77 -6.24
CA ASP A 699 -26.98 -4.85 -5.72
C ASP A 699 -25.88 -5.16 -6.73
N ILE A 700 -24.67 -5.43 -6.26
CA ILE A 700 -23.50 -5.73 -7.06
C ILE A 700 -23.17 -7.20 -6.88
N PHE A 701 -23.09 -7.93 -7.97
CA PHE A 701 -22.74 -9.34 -7.98
C PHE A 701 -21.39 -9.53 -8.69
N SER A 702 -20.46 -10.26 -8.09
CA SER A 702 -19.25 -10.68 -8.78
C SER A 702 -19.34 -12.15 -9.17
N GLU A 703 -18.92 -12.44 -10.40
CA GLU A 703 -18.95 -13.77 -11.01
C GLU A 703 -17.51 -14.32 -11.06
N TRP A 704 -17.32 -15.54 -10.54
CA TRP A 704 -15.99 -16.16 -10.54
C TRP A 704 -16.09 -17.67 -10.76
N LYS A 705 -15.72 -18.13 -11.97
CA LYS A 705 -15.75 -19.57 -12.34
C LYS A 705 -17.11 -20.19 -12.01
N ASP A 706 -17.09 -21.41 -11.46
CA ASP A 706 -18.29 -22.16 -11.05
C ASP A 706 -18.63 -21.93 -9.55
N GLN A 707 -18.11 -20.86 -8.93
CA GLN A 707 -18.40 -20.52 -7.53
C GLN A 707 -19.71 -19.73 -7.44
N PRO A 708 -20.42 -19.80 -6.29
CA PRO A 708 -21.57 -18.93 -6.05
C PRO A 708 -21.20 -17.46 -6.17
N ASP A 709 -22.14 -16.66 -6.65
CA ASP A 709 -21.97 -15.22 -6.76
C ASP A 709 -21.73 -14.58 -5.40
N ARG A 710 -20.75 -13.68 -5.34
CA ARG A 710 -20.55 -12.80 -4.18
C ARG A 710 -21.42 -11.57 -4.38
N VAL A 711 -22.08 -11.13 -3.34
CA VAL A 711 -23.09 -10.06 -3.43
C VAL A 711 -22.76 -8.93 -2.44
N LEU A 712 -22.86 -7.71 -2.94
CA LEU A 712 -22.78 -6.49 -2.14
C LEU A 712 -24.07 -5.69 -2.36
N ARG A 713 -24.89 -5.51 -1.32
CA ARG A 713 -26.24 -4.99 -1.42
C ARG A 713 -26.37 -3.52 -1.07
N GLY A 714 -27.35 -2.86 -1.69
CA GLY A 714 -27.79 -1.53 -1.30
C GLY A 714 -26.78 -0.42 -1.61
N PHE A 715 -26.12 -0.45 -2.77
CA PHE A 715 -25.19 0.59 -3.23
C PHE A 715 -25.88 1.60 -4.14
N ARG A 716 -25.49 2.86 -4.08
CA ARG A 716 -25.97 3.91 -4.99
C ARG A 716 -25.16 3.87 -6.29
N ALA A 717 -25.82 3.70 -7.43
CA ALA A 717 -25.21 3.84 -8.75
C ALA A 717 -24.99 5.33 -9.03
N VAL A 718 -23.75 5.72 -9.29
CA VAL A 718 -23.37 7.12 -9.53
C VAL A 718 -22.85 7.27 -10.94
N ALA A 719 -23.52 8.10 -11.75
CA ALA A 719 -23.06 8.46 -13.07
C ALA A 719 -21.72 9.21 -12.97
N PHE A 720 -20.65 8.58 -13.43
CA PHE A 720 -19.28 9.10 -13.32
C PHE A 720 -18.54 8.82 -14.65
N PRO A 721 -17.71 9.72 -15.14
CA PRO A 721 -17.03 9.54 -16.43
C PRO A 721 -15.88 8.52 -16.34
N THR A 722 -16.19 7.25 -15.99
CA THR A 722 -15.25 6.14 -16.06
C THR A 722 -15.00 5.73 -17.52
N ALA A 723 -14.00 4.92 -17.81
CA ALA A 723 -13.88 4.25 -19.10
C ALA A 723 -15.10 3.35 -19.34
N ARG A 724 -15.58 3.25 -20.59
CA ARG A 724 -16.72 2.42 -20.98
C ARG A 724 -16.47 0.95 -20.62
N GLY A 725 -17.51 0.29 -20.11
CA GLY A 725 -17.45 -1.09 -19.62
C GLY A 725 -16.70 -1.25 -18.29
N CYS A 726 -16.35 -0.15 -17.60
CA CYS A 726 -15.66 -0.17 -16.31
C CYS A 726 -16.52 0.43 -15.21
N ALA A 727 -16.35 -0.08 -14.00
CA ALA A 727 -16.96 0.46 -12.78
C ALA A 727 -15.92 0.61 -11.68
N ALA A 728 -16.22 1.45 -10.68
CA ALA A 728 -15.38 1.58 -9.50
C ALA A 728 -16.21 1.64 -8.22
N ALA A 729 -15.76 0.95 -7.16
CA ALA A 729 -16.36 1.02 -5.83
C ALA A 729 -15.27 1.15 -4.77
N TYR A 730 -15.64 1.65 -3.60
CA TYR A 730 -14.66 1.88 -2.56
C TYR A 730 -14.15 0.58 -1.92
N PHE A 731 -12.87 0.55 -1.70
CA PHE A 731 -12.15 -0.36 -0.82
C PHE A 731 -12.20 0.18 0.62
N PRO A 732 -12.45 -0.63 1.67
CA PRO A 732 -12.53 -2.09 1.67
C PRO A 732 -13.93 -2.67 1.41
N GLU A 733 -14.96 -1.84 1.30
CA GLU A 733 -16.36 -2.32 1.18
C GLU A 733 -16.53 -3.31 0.03
N ALA A 734 -15.87 -3.07 -1.11
CA ALA A 734 -15.93 -3.93 -2.27
C ALA A 734 -15.01 -5.17 -2.22
N ASN A 735 -14.21 -5.37 -1.16
CA ASN A 735 -13.31 -6.53 -1.05
C ASN A 735 -14.05 -7.88 -1.02
N VAL A 736 -15.27 -7.89 -0.51
CA VAL A 736 -16.10 -9.10 -0.50
C VAL A 736 -16.38 -9.62 -1.92
N LEU A 737 -16.37 -8.75 -2.94
CA LEU A 737 -16.56 -9.10 -4.33
C LEU A 737 -15.32 -9.71 -4.99
N VAL A 738 -14.17 -9.63 -4.37
CA VAL A 738 -12.89 -10.13 -4.91
C VAL A 738 -12.63 -11.54 -4.37
N PRO A 739 -12.71 -12.59 -5.21
CA PRO A 739 -12.47 -13.95 -4.74
C PRO A 739 -11.04 -14.14 -4.23
N LEU A 740 -10.84 -14.90 -3.15
CA LEU A 740 -9.50 -15.19 -2.62
C LEU A 740 -8.62 -15.92 -3.66
N ASP A 741 -9.23 -16.74 -4.52
CA ASP A 741 -8.53 -17.49 -5.58
C ASP A 741 -8.24 -16.66 -6.84
N SER A 742 -8.74 -15.43 -6.89
CA SER A 742 -8.46 -14.51 -7.99
C SER A 742 -7.16 -13.77 -7.70
N THR A 743 -6.05 -14.33 -8.13
CA THR A 743 -4.70 -13.79 -7.87
C THR A 743 -3.90 -13.61 -9.15
N ALA A 744 -2.94 -12.68 -9.10
CA ALA A 744 -1.97 -12.44 -10.15
C ALA A 744 -1.05 -13.66 -10.32
N LEU A 745 -0.76 -14.00 -11.56
CA LEU A 745 0.19 -15.06 -11.89
C LEU A 745 1.58 -14.70 -11.33
N GLU A 746 2.30 -15.70 -10.85
CA GLU A 746 3.65 -15.65 -10.27
C GLU A 746 3.76 -14.91 -8.92
N SER A 747 2.94 -13.89 -8.65
CA SER A 747 3.05 -13.07 -7.43
C SER A 747 1.98 -13.31 -6.38
N ASN A 748 0.95 -14.07 -6.70
CA ASN A 748 -0.22 -14.35 -5.84
C ASN A 748 -0.91 -13.11 -5.24
N THR A 749 -0.70 -11.91 -5.83
CA THR A 749 -1.35 -10.66 -5.40
C THR A 749 -2.84 -10.72 -5.72
N PRO A 750 -3.77 -10.36 -4.81
CA PRO A 750 -5.20 -10.34 -5.10
C PRO A 750 -5.56 -9.48 -6.31
N VAL A 751 -6.38 -10.00 -7.22
CA VAL A 751 -6.87 -9.29 -8.41
C VAL A 751 -8.07 -8.43 -8.04
N SER A 752 -7.81 -7.24 -7.52
CA SER A 752 -8.82 -6.26 -7.11
C SER A 752 -9.19 -5.27 -8.22
N LYS A 753 -8.68 -5.48 -9.42
CA LYS A 753 -8.96 -4.70 -10.63
C LYS A 753 -9.46 -5.64 -11.73
N ALA A 754 -10.34 -5.12 -12.60
CA ALA A 754 -10.96 -5.91 -13.65
C ALA A 754 -11.77 -7.14 -13.15
N VAL A 755 -12.46 -7.00 -12.02
CA VAL A 755 -13.38 -8.02 -11.51
C VAL A 755 -14.68 -7.97 -12.32
N VAL A 756 -15.10 -9.08 -12.90
CA VAL A 756 -16.36 -9.14 -13.68
C VAL A 756 -17.55 -9.06 -12.73
N ILE A 757 -18.41 -8.06 -12.93
CA ILE A 757 -19.61 -7.83 -12.13
C ILE A 757 -20.86 -7.63 -12.99
N ARG A 758 -22.03 -7.87 -12.38
CA ARG A 758 -23.32 -7.39 -12.88
C ARG A 758 -24.01 -6.53 -11.81
N LEU A 759 -24.86 -5.63 -12.26
CA LEU A 759 -25.67 -4.78 -11.41
C LEU A 759 -27.13 -5.14 -11.56
N GLU A 760 -27.87 -5.18 -10.45
CA GLU A 760 -29.31 -5.39 -10.44
C GLU A 760 -29.97 -4.32 -9.56
N PRO A 761 -31.14 -3.77 -9.96
CA PRO A 761 -31.90 -2.89 -9.09
C PRO A 761 -32.18 -3.54 -7.74
N SER A 762 -31.95 -2.83 -6.66
CA SER A 762 -32.10 -3.34 -5.29
C SER A 762 -33.29 -2.74 -4.57
N SER A 763 -33.99 -3.57 -3.79
CA SER A 763 -34.96 -3.14 -2.79
C SER A 763 -34.36 -2.95 -1.41
N THR A 764 -33.07 -3.31 -1.22
CA THR A 764 -32.35 -3.14 0.05
C THR A 764 -32.06 -1.65 0.27
N PRO A 765 -32.41 -1.07 1.42
CA PRO A 765 -32.03 0.31 1.72
C PRO A 765 -30.51 0.52 1.70
N VAL A 766 -30.07 1.70 1.28
CA VAL A 766 -28.65 2.06 1.25
C VAL A 766 -28.06 2.00 2.66
N GLY A 767 -26.90 1.37 2.79
CA GLY A 767 -26.15 1.34 4.05
C GLY A 767 -26.79 0.52 5.17
N VAL A 768 -27.77 -0.33 4.88
CA VAL A 768 -28.35 -1.26 5.84
C VAL A 768 -27.71 -2.63 5.65
N GLY A 769 -26.82 -2.95 6.53
CA GLY A 769 -26.20 -4.26 6.63
C GLY A 769 -24.82 -4.37 5.98
N ARG A 770 -24.03 -5.27 6.56
CA ARG A 770 -22.77 -5.74 5.96
C ARG A 770 -23.01 -6.41 4.63
N PRO A 771 -21.96 -6.51 3.79
CA PRO A 771 -21.98 -7.43 2.68
C PRO A 771 -22.35 -8.83 3.20
N VAL A 772 -23.51 -9.31 2.85
CA VAL A 772 -23.93 -10.68 3.14
C VAL A 772 -23.70 -11.48 1.88
N VAL A 773 -22.85 -12.50 1.96
CA VAL A 773 -22.86 -13.57 0.95
C VAL A 773 -24.08 -14.44 1.25
N VAL A 774 -24.94 -14.59 0.29
CA VAL A 774 -26.08 -15.52 0.35
C VAL A 774 -25.63 -16.83 -0.26
#